data_adf3d4d03f45599c20140bc2d2b0a11d
#
_entry.id   adf3d4d03f45599c20140bc2d2b0a11d
#
_cell.length_a   1.000
_cell.length_b   1.000
_cell.length_c   1.000
_cell.angle_alpha   90.00
_cell.angle_beta   90.00
_cell.angle_gamma   90.00
#
_symmetry.space_group_name_H-M   'P 1'
#
loop_
_entity.id
_entity.type
_entity.pdbx_description
1 polymer ?
#
loop_
_entity_poly.entity_id
_entity_poly.type
_entity_poly.pdbx_seq_one_letter_code
_entity_poly.pdbx_strand_id
1 'polypeptide(L)'
;LAPNIEIPTALAQKLLDAENKREVDIAVEAIQQCVASQIPATWRDKFNAWRYVSMLGNVRTHIKNILGNMIFVPVRQFKNIIGIVPERVLLPQEQRTKSLVNPFDKENKRLKAFAENDFDLFQNEIKGESKYDISSGIQDKRKIFKTKLLENARNFNFNALEAEDMYFLKGAYISSFTQATKARGLTQQQLYADTGIAQLESIRQYATLEAQKATYRDACALASFITRGKHKLENAAISAKKPMNKIGYGAASLAAEGIMPFNKTPINILRRGVEYSPVGLLSGTLNALMSVKNGEMTAGQVIDQFASALSGTSIMAFGAWLAVNGLVTASKAEKDKEEEFEDLQGEQNYALNIGGISYTIDWMAPAALPLFVGVELMNSLADKKMTFSDVLSSFNRITNPMFELSMLQGVTSAFTSATYSKYAAIIAMGIDAMYNYAGQYVPSIFGAIARTVDDTRRTYYIDKNSEIPAGAQKFIQKQQAKIPFASQSLPPRLDQWGRKDVEPNIAMRVFENFLSPGYASKHNTTIVDREIDRLYKKTGNTKVLPSYTQSSIKLNGETRYLTAQEFAEYAEIRGQTAFEELRALIFTERYRALPDSDKAKRITDIYDYADTAAKCKALGINPEGTDKKKYDAQKLGISPAAYTEIQGIGSDKEADGGAVPLSSSRKKKAAIDKATAGISRAERVRLYEMFNVSRQVW
;
A
#
# COMPACT_ATOMS: atom_id res chain seq x y z
N LEU A 1 -20.23 39.22 5.09
CA LEU A 1 -21.66 39.44 4.92
C LEU A 1 -22.29 38.06 4.74
N ALA A 2 -23.23 37.68 5.63
CA ALA A 2 -24.01 36.48 5.45
C ALA A 2 -24.90 36.67 4.18
N PRO A 3 -24.98 35.70 3.27
CA PRO A 3 -25.86 35.85 2.13
C PRO A 3 -27.32 35.90 2.60
N ASN A 4 -28.09 36.80 1.99
CA ASN A 4 -29.53 36.86 2.23
C ASN A 4 -30.11 35.58 1.57
N ILE A 5 -30.49 34.59 2.36
CA ILE A 5 -31.03 33.33 1.87
C ILE A 5 -32.54 33.44 1.81
N GLU A 6 -33.10 33.31 0.61
CA GLU A 6 -34.53 33.33 0.38
C GLU A 6 -35.04 31.92 0.08
N ILE A 7 -36.04 31.48 0.83
CA ILE A 7 -36.74 30.21 0.57
C ILE A 7 -38.04 30.54 -0.12
N PRO A 8 -38.29 30.09 -1.37
CA PRO A 8 -39.55 30.31 -2.05
C PRO A 8 -40.73 29.75 -1.25
N THR A 9 -41.78 30.55 -1.12
CA THR A 9 -42.99 30.15 -0.40
C THR A 9 -43.60 28.85 -0.90
N ALA A 10 -43.46 28.55 -2.20
CA ALA A 10 -43.90 27.29 -2.78
C ALA A 10 -43.16 26.05 -2.23
N LEU A 11 -41.90 26.19 -1.82
CA LEU A 11 -41.17 25.08 -1.20
C LEU A 11 -41.54 24.91 0.28
N ALA A 12 -41.77 26.03 0.98
CA ALA A 12 -42.28 25.98 2.35
C ALA A 12 -43.68 25.37 2.40
N GLN A 13 -44.56 25.72 1.42
CA GLN A 13 -45.89 25.16 1.30
C GLN A 13 -45.86 23.63 1.06
N LYS A 14 -44.97 23.14 0.18
CA LYS A 14 -44.82 21.70 -0.05
C LYS A 14 -44.45 20.93 1.23
N LEU A 15 -43.69 21.55 2.13
CA LEU A 15 -43.36 20.93 3.43
C LEU A 15 -44.56 20.89 4.37
N LEU A 16 -45.39 21.95 4.34
CA LEU A 16 -46.62 22.03 5.14
C LEU A 16 -47.71 21.07 4.64
N ASP A 17 -47.78 20.87 3.33
CA ASP A 17 -48.78 20.02 2.66
C ASP A 17 -48.35 18.52 2.64
N ALA A 18 -47.18 18.19 3.12
CA ALA A 18 -46.67 16.81 3.13
C ALA A 18 -47.45 15.93 4.13
N GLU A 19 -48.11 14.90 3.64
CA GLU A 19 -48.94 13.99 4.44
C GLU A 19 -48.20 12.78 4.97
N ASN A 20 -47.03 12.48 4.38
CA ASN A 20 -46.24 11.32 4.80
C ASN A 20 -44.73 11.65 4.85
N LYS A 21 -43.97 10.79 5.55
CA LYS A 21 -42.55 10.99 5.75
C LYS A 21 -41.74 11.15 4.47
N ARG A 22 -42.11 10.44 3.40
CA ARG A 22 -41.42 10.52 2.11
C ARG A 22 -41.60 11.90 1.45
N GLU A 23 -42.79 12.49 1.55
CA GLU A 23 -43.06 13.84 1.04
C GLU A 23 -42.36 14.91 1.86
N VAL A 24 -42.30 14.73 3.20
CA VAL A 24 -41.49 15.58 4.08
C VAL A 24 -40.03 15.55 3.66
N ASP A 25 -39.44 14.36 3.47
CA ASP A 25 -38.06 14.20 3.07
C ASP A 25 -37.77 14.86 1.71
N ILE A 26 -38.64 14.71 0.73
CA ILE A 26 -38.51 15.34 -0.59
C ILE A 26 -38.59 16.88 -0.46
N ALA A 27 -39.52 17.40 0.33
CA ALA A 27 -39.65 18.85 0.55
C ALA A 27 -38.44 19.45 1.26
N VAL A 28 -37.94 18.78 2.30
CA VAL A 28 -36.73 19.16 3.02
C VAL A 28 -35.52 19.15 2.09
N GLU A 29 -35.39 18.13 1.24
CA GLU A 29 -34.35 18.04 0.25
C GLU A 29 -34.37 19.18 -0.76
N ALA A 30 -35.53 19.52 -1.26
CA ALA A 30 -35.73 20.67 -2.18
C ALA A 30 -35.37 22.02 -1.53
N ILE A 31 -35.76 22.22 -0.26
CA ILE A 31 -35.39 23.39 0.52
C ILE A 31 -33.84 23.45 0.70
N GLN A 32 -33.22 22.35 1.07
CA GLN A 32 -31.76 22.27 1.22
C GLN A 32 -31.04 22.59 -0.10
N GLN A 33 -31.52 22.10 -1.23
CA GLN A 33 -30.97 22.43 -2.54
C GLN A 33 -31.12 23.92 -2.88
N CYS A 34 -32.28 24.51 -2.58
CA CYS A 34 -32.53 25.93 -2.79
C CYS A 34 -31.55 26.78 -1.96
N VAL A 35 -31.44 26.50 -0.68
CA VAL A 35 -30.48 27.17 0.22
C VAL A 35 -29.05 26.99 -0.24
N ALA A 36 -28.65 25.77 -0.59
CA ALA A 36 -27.32 25.43 -1.08
C ALA A 36 -26.94 26.21 -2.34
N SER A 37 -27.88 26.40 -3.26
CA SER A 37 -27.66 27.13 -4.52
C SER A 37 -27.32 28.60 -4.33
N GLN A 38 -27.75 29.19 -3.21
CA GLN A 38 -27.54 30.60 -2.87
C GLN A 38 -26.22 30.85 -2.12
N ILE A 39 -25.56 29.82 -1.63
CA ILE A 39 -24.29 29.94 -0.91
C ILE A 39 -23.11 29.79 -1.89
N PRO A 40 -22.34 30.86 -2.16
CA PRO A 40 -21.23 30.79 -3.09
C PRO A 40 -20.10 29.92 -2.55
N ALA A 41 -19.54 29.06 -3.43
CA ALA A 41 -18.39 28.23 -3.08
C ALA A 41 -17.12 29.08 -2.92
N THR A 42 -16.44 28.94 -1.80
CA THR A 42 -15.16 29.56 -1.53
C THR A 42 -14.04 28.91 -2.35
N TRP A 43 -12.86 29.55 -2.41
CA TRP A 43 -11.67 28.92 -3.01
C TRP A 43 -11.32 27.59 -2.33
N ARG A 44 -11.46 27.54 -1.01
CA ARG A 44 -11.20 26.35 -0.21
C ARG A 44 -12.17 25.19 -0.54
N ASP A 45 -13.45 25.49 -0.71
CA ASP A 45 -14.44 24.49 -1.13
C ASP A 45 -14.06 23.90 -2.49
N LYS A 46 -13.63 24.75 -3.44
CA LYS A 46 -13.19 24.32 -4.77
C LYS A 46 -11.94 23.44 -4.71
N PHE A 47 -10.96 23.85 -3.89
CA PHE A 47 -9.73 23.10 -3.70
C PHE A 47 -10.00 21.72 -3.08
N ASN A 48 -10.83 21.64 -2.04
CA ASN A 48 -11.20 20.39 -1.42
C ASN A 48 -12.01 19.48 -2.39
N ALA A 49 -12.99 20.03 -3.10
CA ALA A 49 -13.74 19.28 -4.11
C ALA A 49 -12.85 18.73 -5.22
N TRP A 50 -11.86 19.51 -5.68
CA TRP A 50 -10.85 19.06 -6.65
C TRP A 50 -10.03 17.90 -6.10
N ARG A 51 -9.55 18.00 -4.85
CA ARG A 51 -8.80 16.92 -4.21
C ARG A 51 -9.61 15.63 -4.11
N TYR A 52 -10.88 15.72 -3.72
CA TYR A 52 -11.77 14.55 -3.64
C TYR A 52 -11.94 13.89 -5.01
N VAL A 53 -12.23 14.67 -6.04
CA VAL A 53 -12.33 14.15 -7.42
C VAL A 53 -10.99 13.53 -7.85
N SER A 54 -9.87 14.14 -7.50
CA SER A 54 -8.54 13.64 -7.84
C SER A 54 -8.20 12.32 -7.16
N MET A 55 -8.63 12.11 -5.93
CA MET A 55 -8.39 10.87 -5.18
C MET A 55 -9.37 9.75 -5.53
N LEU A 56 -10.65 10.08 -5.67
CA LEU A 56 -11.73 9.11 -5.75
C LEU A 56 -12.24 8.88 -7.18
N GLY A 57 -11.90 9.75 -8.13
CA GLY A 57 -12.41 9.73 -9.52
C GLY A 57 -11.81 8.68 -10.44
N ASN A 58 -11.29 7.57 -9.91
CA ASN A 58 -10.74 6.47 -10.69
C ASN A 58 -11.64 5.24 -10.57
N VAL A 59 -11.94 4.59 -11.68
CA VAL A 59 -12.72 3.33 -11.75
C VAL A 59 -12.17 2.29 -10.78
N ARG A 60 -10.84 2.17 -10.69
CA ARG A 60 -10.16 1.27 -9.74
C ARG A 60 -10.54 1.53 -8.28
N THR A 61 -10.80 2.78 -7.90
CA THR A 61 -11.24 3.13 -6.54
C THR A 61 -12.63 2.56 -6.25
N HIS A 62 -13.54 2.66 -7.20
CA HIS A 62 -14.88 2.08 -7.12
C HIS A 62 -14.82 0.54 -7.01
N ILE A 63 -14.01 -0.10 -7.85
CA ILE A 63 -13.80 -1.55 -7.80
C ILE A 63 -13.26 -1.98 -6.43
N LYS A 64 -12.26 -1.28 -5.89
CA LYS A 64 -11.72 -1.57 -4.54
C LYS A 64 -12.78 -1.42 -3.46
N ASN A 65 -13.61 -0.39 -3.54
CA ASN A 65 -14.69 -0.16 -2.57
C ASN A 65 -15.72 -1.29 -2.62
N ILE A 66 -16.18 -1.67 -3.82
CA ILE A 66 -17.16 -2.75 -4.00
C ILE A 66 -16.57 -4.08 -3.49
N LEU A 67 -15.39 -4.47 -3.95
CA LEU A 67 -14.78 -5.75 -3.59
C LEU A 67 -14.41 -5.81 -2.10
N GLY A 68 -13.92 -4.70 -1.52
CA GLY A 68 -13.62 -4.61 -0.09
C GLY A 68 -14.87 -4.84 0.77
N ASN A 69 -15.98 -4.19 0.41
CA ASN A 69 -17.26 -4.41 1.08
C ASN A 69 -17.78 -5.84 0.87
N MET A 70 -17.65 -6.41 -0.34
CA MET A 70 -18.04 -7.81 -0.61
C MET A 70 -17.28 -8.81 0.28
N ILE A 71 -15.99 -8.60 0.49
CA ILE A 71 -15.17 -9.46 1.37
C ILE A 71 -15.58 -9.32 2.82
N PHE A 72 -16.04 -8.15 3.25
CA PHE A 72 -16.47 -7.94 4.63
C PHE A 72 -17.80 -8.64 4.97
N VAL A 73 -18.66 -8.89 3.98
CA VAL A 73 -19.95 -9.60 4.18
C VAL A 73 -19.76 -10.99 4.81
N PRO A 74 -18.95 -11.91 4.25
CA PRO A 74 -18.73 -13.23 4.87
C PRO A 74 -18.04 -13.15 6.23
N VAL A 75 -17.15 -12.19 6.46
CA VAL A 75 -16.51 -11.97 7.78
C VAL A 75 -17.56 -11.66 8.85
N ARG A 76 -18.52 -10.77 8.53
CA ARG A 76 -19.64 -10.45 9.41
C ARG A 76 -20.59 -11.62 9.63
N GLN A 77 -20.87 -12.40 8.58
CA GLN A 77 -21.70 -13.60 8.71
C GLN A 77 -21.04 -14.63 9.62
N PHE A 78 -19.73 -14.83 9.49
CA PHE A 78 -18.97 -15.71 10.38
C PHE A 78 -19.01 -15.25 11.83
N LYS A 79 -18.82 -13.94 12.09
CA LYS A 79 -19.03 -13.34 13.43
C LYS A 79 -20.42 -13.67 13.98
N ASN A 80 -21.46 -13.45 13.17
CA ASN A 80 -22.84 -13.69 13.62
C ASN A 80 -23.08 -15.16 13.95
N ILE A 81 -22.54 -16.11 13.19
CA ILE A 81 -22.65 -17.54 13.47
C ILE A 81 -22.01 -17.88 14.83
N ILE A 82 -20.80 -17.35 15.10
CA ILE A 82 -20.13 -17.52 16.39
C ILE A 82 -20.98 -16.98 17.54
N GLY A 83 -21.64 -15.84 17.34
CA GLY A 83 -22.46 -15.18 18.36
C GLY A 83 -23.79 -15.87 18.68
N ILE A 84 -24.29 -16.79 17.83
CA ILE A 84 -25.59 -17.46 18.04
C ILE A 84 -25.64 -18.24 19.34
N VAL A 85 -24.61 -19.05 19.63
CA VAL A 85 -24.59 -19.92 20.80
C VAL A 85 -24.52 -19.11 22.09
N PRO A 86 -23.58 -18.15 22.27
CA PRO A 86 -23.57 -17.29 23.45
C PRO A 86 -24.88 -16.51 23.65
N GLU A 87 -25.50 -15.96 22.59
CA GLU A 87 -26.80 -15.28 22.75
C GLU A 87 -27.92 -16.21 23.22
N ARG A 88 -27.96 -17.45 22.73
CA ARG A 88 -28.99 -18.42 23.14
C ARG A 88 -28.84 -18.84 24.58
N VAL A 89 -27.62 -18.92 25.10
CA VAL A 89 -27.33 -19.35 26.48
C VAL A 89 -27.49 -18.21 27.48
N LEU A 90 -27.04 -17.01 27.12
CA LEU A 90 -26.87 -15.88 28.04
C LEU A 90 -28.00 -14.85 27.97
N LEU A 91 -28.74 -14.77 26.85
CA LEU A 91 -29.77 -13.72 26.63
C LEU A 91 -31.18 -14.31 26.63
N PRO A 92 -32.14 -13.60 27.22
CA PRO A 92 -33.55 -13.90 27.02
C PRO A 92 -33.93 -13.72 25.54
N GLN A 93 -34.93 -14.44 25.08
CA GLN A 93 -35.31 -14.51 23.67
C GLN A 93 -35.54 -13.12 23.03
N GLU A 94 -36.15 -12.20 23.77
CA GLU A 94 -36.52 -10.86 23.36
C GLU A 94 -35.30 -9.94 23.07
N GLN A 95 -34.14 -10.30 23.59
CA GLN A 95 -32.89 -9.51 23.41
C GLN A 95 -31.95 -10.12 22.38
N ARG A 96 -32.26 -11.31 21.85
CA ARG A 96 -31.41 -11.99 20.85
C ARG A 96 -31.43 -11.27 19.53
N THR A 97 -30.29 -11.29 18.83
CA THR A 97 -30.08 -10.57 17.57
C THR A 97 -29.55 -11.47 16.46
N LYS A 98 -29.02 -12.65 16.76
CA LYS A 98 -28.33 -13.52 15.81
C LYS A 98 -29.07 -14.84 15.60
N SER A 99 -29.30 -15.19 14.32
CA SER A 99 -29.94 -16.43 13.92
C SER A 99 -29.49 -16.85 12.53
N LEU A 100 -29.48 -18.15 12.25
CA LEU A 100 -29.32 -18.66 10.88
C LEU A 100 -30.62 -18.43 10.13
N VAL A 101 -30.55 -17.74 8.99
CA VAL A 101 -31.68 -17.45 8.12
C VAL A 101 -31.59 -18.35 6.88
N ASN A 102 -32.58 -19.26 6.73
CA ASN A 102 -32.72 -20.05 5.53
C ASN A 102 -33.36 -19.15 4.42
N PRO A 103 -32.66 -18.87 3.31
CA PRO A 103 -33.18 -17.99 2.25
C PRO A 103 -34.38 -18.60 1.48
N PHE A 104 -34.61 -19.91 1.61
CA PHE A 104 -35.70 -20.61 0.90
C PHE A 104 -37.00 -20.66 1.69
N ASP A 105 -36.95 -20.36 3.00
CA ASP A 105 -38.12 -20.32 3.87
C ASP A 105 -39.06 -19.17 3.50
N LYS A 106 -40.36 -19.43 3.43
CA LYS A 106 -41.38 -18.45 3.03
C LYS A 106 -41.50 -17.28 4.02
N GLU A 107 -41.41 -17.57 5.34
CA GLU A 107 -41.50 -16.52 6.35
C GLU A 107 -40.24 -15.64 6.33
N ASN A 108 -39.07 -16.22 6.18
CA ASN A 108 -37.83 -15.45 6.03
C ASN A 108 -37.85 -14.55 4.79
N LYS A 109 -38.48 -14.97 3.68
CA LYS A 109 -38.69 -14.11 2.49
C LYS A 109 -39.63 -12.95 2.79
N ARG A 110 -40.70 -13.17 3.57
CA ARG A 110 -41.61 -12.12 4.00
C ARG A 110 -40.95 -11.12 4.92
N LEU A 111 -40.17 -11.62 5.91
CA LEU A 111 -39.40 -10.76 6.81
C LEU A 111 -38.36 -9.93 6.06
N LYS A 112 -37.73 -10.52 5.05
CA LYS A 112 -36.79 -9.80 4.18
C LYS A 112 -37.48 -8.69 3.39
N ALA A 113 -38.63 -8.97 2.80
CA ALA A 113 -39.43 -7.97 2.09
C ALA A 113 -39.94 -6.85 3.02
N PHE A 114 -40.31 -7.19 4.25
CA PHE A 114 -40.66 -6.21 5.28
C PHE A 114 -39.48 -5.31 5.61
N ALA A 115 -38.28 -5.89 5.89
CA ALA A 115 -37.08 -5.16 6.21
C ALA A 115 -36.63 -4.25 5.03
N GLU A 116 -36.88 -4.66 3.80
CA GLU A 116 -36.61 -3.85 2.59
C GLU A 116 -37.50 -2.61 2.54
N ASN A 117 -38.81 -2.78 2.75
CA ASN A 117 -39.74 -1.67 2.83
C ASN A 117 -39.43 -0.73 4.01
N ASP A 118 -39.08 -1.29 5.17
CA ASP A 118 -38.70 -0.51 6.34
C ASP A 118 -37.45 0.31 6.09
N PHE A 119 -36.45 -0.27 5.41
CA PHE A 119 -35.24 0.46 5.00
C PHE A 119 -35.59 1.64 4.09
N ASP A 120 -36.43 1.41 3.08
CA ASP A 120 -36.80 2.44 2.10
C ASP A 120 -37.57 3.60 2.77
N LEU A 121 -38.38 3.33 3.82
CA LEU A 121 -39.06 4.34 4.61
C LEU A 121 -38.14 5.14 5.54
N PHE A 122 -37.12 4.52 6.10
CA PHE A 122 -36.23 5.13 7.11
C PHE A 122 -34.81 5.33 6.59
N GLN A 123 -34.62 5.35 5.28
CA GLN A 123 -33.31 5.40 4.62
C GLN A 123 -32.41 6.54 5.14
N ASN A 124 -32.96 7.73 5.30
CA ASN A 124 -32.19 8.91 5.74
C ASN A 124 -31.70 8.78 7.20
N GLU A 125 -32.47 8.15 8.07
CA GLU A 125 -32.09 7.91 9.46
C GLU A 125 -31.05 6.78 9.54
N ILE A 126 -31.25 5.70 8.76
CA ILE A 126 -30.33 4.55 8.70
C ILE A 126 -28.97 4.97 8.12
N LYS A 127 -28.98 5.82 7.09
CA LYS A 127 -27.77 6.34 6.46
C LYS A 127 -26.91 7.12 7.46
N GLY A 128 -27.53 7.91 8.33
CA GLY A 128 -26.84 8.77 9.29
C GLY A 128 -25.93 9.81 8.61
N GLU A 129 -24.80 10.15 9.26
CA GLU A 129 -23.84 11.10 8.73
C GLU A 129 -23.03 10.54 7.56
N SER A 130 -22.56 11.43 6.67
CA SER A 130 -21.73 11.06 5.53
C SER A 130 -20.43 10.35 5.96
N LYS A 131 -20.03 9.33 5.19
CA LYS A 131 -18.79 8.59 5.35
C LYS A 131 -17.56 9.43 4.97
N TYR A 132 -17.72 10.41 4.10
CA TYR A 132 -16.61 11.14 3.47
C TYR A 132 -16.26 12.48 4.13
N ASP A 133 -16.69 12.71 5.38
CA ASP A 133 -16.48 13.97 6.11
C ASP A 133 -16.93 15.25 5.34
N ILE A 134 -17.64 15.07 4.24
CA ILE A 134 -18.33 16.14 3.54
C ILE A 134 -19.52 16.46 4.41
N SER A 135 -19.63 17.69 4.86
CA SER A 135 -20.73 18.09 5.72
C SER A 135 -22.05 17.68 5.08
N SER A 136 -22.76 16.78 5.76
CA SER A 136 -24.08 16.33 5.34
C SER A 136 -25.03 17.53 5.25
N GLY A 137 -25.88 17.54 4.24
CA GLY A 137 -26.89 18.56 4.08
C GLY A 137 -26.59 19.64 3.05
N ILE A 138 -26.73 20.92 3.42
CA ILE A 138 -26.65 22.05 2.49
C ILE A 138 -25.31 22.13 1.72
N GLN A 139 -24.20 21.79 2.36
CA GLN A 139 -22.88 21.91 1.72
C GLN A 139 -22.65 20.92 0.59
N ASP A 140 -23.18 19.70 0.67
CA ASP A 140 -23.03 18.69 -0.37
C ASP A 140 -23.82 19.03 -1.64
N LYS A 141 -24.90 19.78 -1.49
CA LYS A 141 -25.80 20.18 -2.58
C LYS A 141 -25.37 21.48 -3.27
N ARG A 142 -24.31 22.16 -2.77
CA ARG A 142 -23.79 23.38 -3.40
C ARG A 142 -23.12 23.09 -4.73
N LYS A 143 -23.34 23.99 -5.70
CA LYS A 143 -22.55 24.01 -6.93
C LYS A 143 -21.16 24.55 -6.63
N ILE A 144 -20.14 23.71 -6.76
CA ILE A 144 -18.75 24.05 -6.40
C ILE A 144 -17.99 24.61 -7.61
N PHE A 145 -18.09 23.95 -8.76
CA PHE A 145 -17.36 24.37 -9.96
C PHE A 145 -18.27 25.15 -10.91
N LYS A 146 -17.71 26.21 -11.52
CA LYS A 146 -18.40 26.99 -12.54
C LYS A 146 -18.55 26.19 -13.85
N THR A 147 -17.56 25.36 -14.19
CA THR A 147 -17.52 24.57 -15.41
C THR A 147 -18.45 23.35 -15.26
N LYS A 148 -19.41 23.19 -16.17
CA LYS A 148 -20.36 22.07 -16.18
C LYS A 148 -19.65 20.70 -16.15
N LEU A 149 -18.55 20.55 -16.90
CA LEU A 149 -17.81 19.28 -16.98
C LEU A 149 -17.24 18.85 -15.62
N LEU A 150 -16.59 19.76 -14.90
CA LEU A 150 -16.02 19.47 -13.58
C LEU A 150 -17.08 19.21 -12.52
N GLU A 151 -18.19 19.97 -12.56
CA GLU A 151 -19.29 19.76 -11.64
C GLU A 151 -20.00 18.44 -11.90
N ASN A 152 -20.21 18.06 -13.18
CA ASN A 152 -20.78 16.78 -13.53
C ASN A 152 -19.86 15.62 -13.14
N ALA A 153 -18.54 15.74 -13.34
CA ALA A 153 -17.58 14.75 -12.91
C ALA A 153 -17.56 14.56 -11.37
N ARG A 154 -17.64 15.69 -10.63
CA ARG A 154 -17.77 15.65 -9.17
C ARG A 154 -19.05 14.93 -8.74
N ASN A 155 -20.19 15.33 -9.26
CA ASN A 155 -21.48 14.76 -8.90
C ASN A 155 -21.57 13.27 -9.28
N PHE A 156 -21.09 12.90 -10.47
CA PHE A 156 -21.06 11.50 -10.89
C PHE A 156 -20.23 10.64 -9.92
N ASN A 157 -19.03 11.11 -9.57
CA ASN A 157 -18.14 10.37 -8.67
C ASN A 157 -18.76 10.18 -7.27
N PHE A 158 -19.34 11.24 -6.69
CA PHE A 158 -19.99 11.14 -5.39
C PHE A 158 -21.25 10.28 -5.42
N ASN A 159 -22.09 10.43 -6.44
CA ASN A 159 -23.30 9.64 -6.57
C ASN A 159 -22.98 8.14 -6.77
N ALA A 160 -21.93 7.82 -7.53
CA ALA A 160 -21.49 6.45 -7.71
C ALA A 160 -21.04 5.83 -6.39
N LEU A 161 -20.15 6.50 -5.65
CA LEU A 161 -19.67 6.03 -4.34
C LEU A 161 -20.82 5.90 -3.33
N GLU A 162 -21.76 6.83 -3.33
CA GLU A 162 -22.91 6.77 -2.45
C GLU A 162 -23.84 5.60 -2.81
N ALA A 163 -24.09 5.36 -4.10
CA ALA A 163 -24.89 4.23 -4.56
C ALA A 163 -24.27 2.88 -4.19
N GLU A 164 -22.94 2.76 -4.33
CA GLU A 164 -22.18 1.58 -3.91
C GLU A 164 -22.35 1.32 -2.40
N ASP A 165 -22.13 2.36 -1.58
CA ASP A 165 -22.27 2.26 -0.13
C ASP A 165 -23.70 1.95 0.29
N MET A 166 -24.71 2.56 -0.37
CA MET A 166 -26.13 2.32 -0.09
C MET A 166 -26.53 0.88 -0.40
N TYR A 167 -25.98 0.26 -1.44
CA TYR A 167 -26.22 -1.15 -1.73
C TYR A 167 -25.80 -2.05 -0.57
N PHE A 168 -24.58 -1.84 -0.03
CA PHE A 168 -24.08 -2.62 1.11
C PHE A 168 -24.77 -2.26 2.42
N LEU A 169 -25.11 -0.99 2.63
CA LEU A 169 -25.87 -0.53 3.80
C LEU A 169 -27.25 -1.20 3.83
N LYS A 170 -27.98 -1.17 2.72
CA LYS A 170 -29.29 -1.82 2.57
C LYS A 170 -29.20 -3.33 2.82
N GLY A 171 -28.25 -4.00 2.17
CA GLY A 171 -28.02 -5.43 2.35
C GLY A 171 -27.69 -5.83 3.80
N ALA A 172 -26.88 -5.03 4.47
CA ALA A 172 -26.52 -5.23 5.87
C ALA A 172 -27.70 -5.00 6.82
N TYR A 173 -28.49 -3.96 6.58
CA TYR A 173 -29.72 -3.67 7.32
C TYR A 173 -30.71 -4.83 7.23
N ILE A 174 -31.08 -5.21 6.01
CA ILE A 174 -32.03 -6.29 5.75
C ILE A 174 -31.58 -7.60 6.40
N SER A 175 -30.29 -7.93 6.28
CA SER A 175 -29.74 -9.14 6.89
C SER A 175 -29.84 -9.11 8.42
N SER A 176 -29.44 -8.01 9.05
CA SER A 176 -29.43 -7.86 10.51
C SER A 176 -30.85 -7.79 11.07
N PHE A 177 -31.75 -7.08 10.39
CA PHE A 177 -33.17 -7.00 10.73
C PHE A 177 -33.81 -8.39 10.72
N THR A 178 -33.66 -9.14 9.62
CA THR A 178 -34.23 -10.47 9.45
C THR A 178 -33.65 -11.46 10.49
N GLN A 179 -32.35 -11.40 10.76
CA GLN A 179 -31.70 -12.24 11.78
C GLN A 179 -32.25 -11.95 13.19
N ALA A 180 -32.35 -10.67 13.56
CA ALA A 180 -32.84 -10.28 14.88
C ALA A 180 -34.31 -10.63 15.08
N THR A 181 -35.16 -10.39 14.08
CA THR A 181 -36.57 -10.79 14.13
C THR A 181 -36.73 -12.29 14.33
N LYS A 182 -35.99 -13.09 13.57
CA LYS A 182 -36.00 -14.54 13.70
C LYS A 182 -35.40 -15.02 15.01
N ALA A 183 -34.34 -14.42 15.52
CA ALA A 183 -33.72 -14.77 16.81
C ALA A 183 -34.69 -14.59 17.95
N ARG A 184 -35.56 -13.60 17.88
CA ARG A 184 -36.65 -13.32 18.86
C ARG A 184 -37.89 -14.19 18.65
N GLY A 185 -37.95 -14.98 17.58
CA GLY A 185 -39.09 -15.84 17.27
C GLY A 185 -40.30 -15.06 16.75
N LEU A 186 -40.13 -13.85 16.23
CA LEU A 186 -41.20 -13.00 15.75
C LEU A 186 -41.50 -13.27 14.28
N THR A 187 -42.79 -13.20 13.92
CA THR A 187 -43.28 -13.23 12.51
C THR A 187 -43.59 -11.83 12.01
N GLN A 188 -43.69 -11.68 10.70
CA GLN A 188 -44.09 -10.41 10.07
C GLN A 188 -45.40 -9.86 10.66
N GLN A 189 -46.37 -10.71 10.90
CA GLN A 189 -47.68 -10.29 11.45
C GLN A 189 -47.56 -9.73 12.85
N GLN A 190 -46.72 -10.33 13.70
CA GLN A 190 -46.49 -9.88 15.08
C GLN A 190 -45.75 -8.52 15.13
N LEU A 191 -44.95 -8.18 14.13
CA LEU A 191 -44.29 -6.87 14.07
C LEU A 191 -45.29 -5.73 13.81
N TYR A 192 -46.43 -6.00 13.18
CA TYR A 192 -47.51 -5.01 12.96
C TYR A 192 -48.46 -4.88 14.15
N ALA A 193 -48.47 -5.80 15.09
CA ALA A 193 -49.31 -5.73 16.25
C ALA A 193 -48.84 -4.66 17.25
N ASP A 194 -49.77 -3.99 17.94
CA ASP A 194 -49.42 -2.93 18.91
C ASP A 194 -48.43 -3.42 19.99
N THR A 195 -48.49 -4.68 20.36
CA THR A 195 -47.54 -5.32 21.26
C THR A 195 -46.15 -5.51 20.66
N GLY A 196 -46.00 -5.44 19.36
CA GLY A 196 -44.76 -5.61 18.63
C GLY A 196 -43.99 -4.31 18.37
N ILE A 197 -44.56 -3.14 18.59
CA ILE A 197 -43.96 -1.84 18.25
C ILE A 197 -42.61 -1.63 18.98
N ALA A 198 -42.52 -1.90 20.26
CA ALA A 198 -41.30 -1.77 21.05
C ALA A 198 -40.20 -2.74 20.56
N GLN A 199 -40.58 -3.95 20.18
CA GLN A 199 -39.66 -4.94 19.60
C GLN A 199 -39.19 -4.53 18.22
N LEU A 200 -40.09 -4.02 17.37
CA LEU A 200 -39.77 -3.50 16.04
C LEU A 200 -38.75 -2.36 16.10
N GLU A 201 -38.99 -1.39 17.01
CA GLU A 201 -38.06 -0.27 17.18
C GLU A 201 -36.66 -0.73 17.65
N SER A 202 -36.61 -1.66 18.62
CA SER A 202 -35.35 -2.23 19.07
C SER A 202 -34.60 -3.01 17.95
N ILE A 203 -35.34 -3.72 17.09
CA ILE A 203 -34.77 -4.44 15.94
C ILE A 203 -34.25 -3.43 14.91
N ARG A 204 -35.01 -2.35 14.64
CA ARG A 204 -34.62 -1.28 13.72
C ARG A 204 -33.32 -0.59 14.16
N GLN A 205 -33.24 -0.22 15.45
CA GLN A 205 -32.04 0.39 16.03
C GLN A 205 -30.82 -0.53 15.92
N TYR A 206 -30.98 -1.81 16.24
CA TYR A 206 -29.90 -2.80 16.07
C TYR A 206 -29.50 -2.94 14.61
N ALA A 207 -30.45 -3.11 13.68
CA ALA A 207 -30.17 -3.27 12.27
C ALA A 207 -29.49 -2.02 11.66
N THR A 208 -29.92 -0.82 12.10
CA THR A 208 -29.27 0.46 11.72
C THR A 208 -27.82 0.51 12.18
N LEU A 209 -27.54 0.19 13.44
CA LEU A 209 -26.20 0.18 13.97
C LEU A 209 -25.29 -0.82 13.23
N GLU A 210 -25.78 -2.04 12.98
CA GLU A 210 -25.02 -3.07 12.26
C GLU A 210 -24.80 -2.69 10.76
N ALA A 211 -25.77 -2.02 10.14
CA ALA A 211 -25.62 -1.51 8.79
C ALA A 211 -24.57 -0.38 8.70
N GLN A 212 -24.60 0.56 9.65
CA GLN A 212 -23.61 1.63 9.75
C GLN A 212 -22.20 1.08 10.06
N LYS A 213 -22.10 0.08 10.93
CA LYS A 213 -20.84 -0.64 11.19
C LYS A 213 -20.31 -1.32 9.92
N ALA A 214 -21.19 -1.94 9.13
CA ALA A 214 -20.81 -2.65 7.89
C ALA A 214 -20.24 -1.73 6.82
N THR A 215 -20.62 -0.46 6.82
CA THR A 215 -20.19 0.54 5.85
C THR A 215 -19.27 1.61 6.46
N TYR A 216 -18.72 1.37 7.65
CA TYR A 216 -17.83 2.29 8.38
C TYR A 216 -18.43 3.68 8.65
N ARG A 217 -19.76 3.76 8.79
CA ARG A 217 -20.52 5.00 9.02
C ARG A 217 -20.83 5.25 10.50
N ASP A 218 -20.62 4.27 11.36
CA ASP A 218 -20.93 4.36 12.77
C ASP A 218 -20.17 5.49 13.50
N ALA A 219 -20.80 6.07 14.49
CA ALA A 219 -20.22 7.17 15.25
C ALA A 219 -18.96 6.74 16.00
N CYS A 220 -17.91 7.56 15.91
CA CYS A 220 -16.66 7.37 16.60
C CYS A 220 -16.25 8.64 17.34
N ALA A 221 -16.06 8.56 18.66
CA ALA A 221 -15.68 9.70 19.48
C ALA A 221 -14.35 10.33 19.03
N LEU A 222 -13.37 9.51 18.62
CA LEU A 222 -12.07 9.99 18.14
C LEU A 222 -12.21 10.74 16.80
N ALA A 223 -12.99 10.20 15.84
CA ALA A 223 -13.27 10.90 14.59
C ALA A 223 -13.95 12.25 14.83
N SER A 224 -14.96 12.27 15.71
CA SER A 224 -15.67 13.50 16.10
C SER A 224 -14.76 14.51 16.80
N PHE A 225 -13.79 14.04 17.60
CA PHE A 225 -12.80 14.92 18.26
C PHE A 225 -11.87 15.58 17.22
N ILE A 226 -11.37 14.81 16.26
CA ILE A 226 -10.52 15.32 15.19
C ILE A 226 -11.28 16.31 14.30
N THR A 227 -12.50 15.97 13.91
CA THR A 227 -13.36 16.88 13.12
C THR A 227 -13.63 18.21 13.87
N ARG A 228 -13.94 18.14 15.16
CA ARG A 228 -14.07 19.35 15.99
C ARG A 228 -12.78 20.17 16.08
N GLY A 229 -11.62 19.49 16.14
CA GLY A 229 -10.30 20.13 16.10
C GLY A 229 -10.07 20.91 14.81
N LYS A 230 -10.37 20.30 13.66
CA LYS A 230 -10.30 20.97 12.34
C LYS A 230 -11.20 22.21 12.28
N HIS A 231 -12.45 22.09 12.69
CA HIS A 231 -13.37 23.22 12.71
C HIS A 231 -12.93 24.35 13.67
N LYS A 232 -12.32 24.01 14.82
CA LYS A 232 -11.76 25.03 15.71
C LYS A 232 -10.60 25.80 15.05
N LEU A 233 -9.70 25.11 14.32
CA LEU A 233 -8.61 25.77 13.58
C LEU A 233 -9.15 26.67 12.46
N GLU A 234 -10.18 26.19 11.75
CA GLU A 234 -10.84 26.97 10.70
C GLU A 234 -11.53 28.22 11.25
N ASN A 235 -12.31 28.07 12.30
CA ASN A 235 -12.97 29.20 12.98
C ASN A 235 -11.95 30.18 13.54
N ALA A 236 -10.82 29.71 14.10
CA ALA A 236 -9.73 30.56 14.56
C ALA A 236 -9.09 31.33 13.41
N ALA A 237 -8.92 30.72 12.23
CA ALA A 237 -8.42 31.43 11.06
C ALA A 237 -9.37 32.50 10.55
N ILE A 238 -10.68 32.26 10.60
CA ILE A 238 -11.72 33.24 10.20
C ILE A 238 -11.79 34.40 11.22
N SER A 239 -11.73 34.06 12.51
CA SER A 239 -11.94 35.04 13.62
C SER A 239 -10.68 35.83 13.99
N ALA A 240 -9.50 35.47 13.45
CA ALA A 240 -8.24 36.10 13.79
C ALA A 240 -8.18 37.57 13.33
N LYS A 241 -7.96 38.49 14.27
CA LYS A 241 -7.85 39.92 13.99
C LYS A 241 -6.48 40.31 13.44
N LYS A 242 -5.41 39.61 13.85
CA LYS A 242 -4.03 39.87 13.39
C LYS A 242 -3.74 39.09 12.09
N PRO A 243 -3.20 39.77 11.04
CA PRO A 243 -2.92 39.10 9.74
C PRO A 243 -2.02 37.87 9.88
N MET A 244 -0.98 37.93 10.71
CA MET A 244 -0.05 36.82 10.96
C MET A 244 -0.75 35.60 11.58
N ASN A 245 -1.66 35.79 12.52
CA ASN A 245 -2.43 34.73 13.15
C ASN A 245 -3.44 34.12 12.14
N LYS A 246 -4.04 34.98 11.30
CA LYS A 246 -4.94 34.51 10.22
C LYS A 246 -4.22 33.60 9.24
N ILE A 247 -3.00 33.95 8.83
CA ILE A 247 -2.16 33.13 7.95
C ILE A 247 -1.75 31.85 8.68
N GLY A 248 -1.30 31.94 9.95
CA GLY A 248 -0.87 30.80 10.75
C GLY A 248 -1.99 29.75 10.96
N TYR A 249 -3.16 30.21 11.43
CA TYR A 249 -4.31 29.29 11.59
C TYR A 249 -4.87 28.79 10.26
N GLY A 250 -4.83 29.61 9.20
CA GLY A 250 -5.21 29.21 7.86
C GLY A 250 -4.30 28.10 7.31
N ALA A 251 -2.99 28.27 7.45
CA ALA A 251 -2.00 27.25 7.07
C ALA A 251 -2.15 25.98 7.90
N ALA A 252 -2.33 26.07 9.21
CA ALA A 252 -2.54 24.93 10.10
C ALA A 252 -3.83 24.18 9.75
N SER A 253 -4.90 24.90 9.41
CA SER A 253 -6.17 24.30 9.01
C SER A 253 -6.07 23.60 7.65
N LEU A 254 -5.37 24.19 6.67
CA LEU A 254 -5.09 23.54 5.37
C LEU A 254 -4.17 22.34 5.53
N ALA A 255 -3.17 22.40 6.42
CA ALA A 255 -2.31 21.27 6.74
C ALA A 255 -3.09 20.13 7.40
N ALA A 256 -3.95 20.43 8.37
CA ALA A 256 -4.81 19.43 9.03
C ALA A 256 -5.76 18.77 8.02
N GLU A 257 -6.33 19.52 7.10
CA GLU A 257 -7.15 19.01 6.01
C GLU A 257 -6.31 18.21 4.99
N GLY A 258 -5.09 18.65 4.73
CA GLY A 258 -4.11 17.92 3.91
C GLY A 258 -3.74 16.57 4.50
N ILE A 259 -3.51 16.50 5.79
CA ILE A 259 -3.09 15.29 6.51
C ILE A 259 -4.24 14.29 6.62
N MET A 260 -5.45 14.76 6.91
CA MET A 260 -6.61 13.89 7.15
C MET A 260 -7.85 14.39 6.37
N PRO A 261 -7.86 14.21 5.04
CA PRO A 261 -9.02 14.61 4.23
C PRO A 261 -10.29 13.84 4.63
N PHE A 262 -10.13 12.59 5.06
CA PHE A 262 -11.18 11.73 5.58
C PHE A 262 -10.82 11.27 7.00
N ASN A 263 -11.66 11.52 7.98
CA ASN A 263 -11.39 11.11 9.37
C ASN A 263 -12.17 9.85 9.75
N LYS A 264 -13.45 9.81 9.42
CA LYS A 264 -14.40 8.83 9.94
C LYS A 264 -14.10 7.42 9.44
N THR A 265 -13.94 7.25 8.14
CA THR A 265 -13.72 5.94 7.52
C THR A 265 -12.39 5.29 7.97
N PRO A 266 -11.22 5.96 7.91
CA PRO A 266 -9.96 5.39 8.37
C PRO A 266 -9.98 4.98 9.84
N ILE A 267 -10.55 5.82 10.70
CA ILE A 267 -10.61 5.54 12.14
C ILE A 267 -11.52 4.35 12.41
N ASN A 268 -12.66 4.26 11.73
CA ASN A 268 -13.56 3.10 11.87
C ASN A 268 -12.94 1.82 11.30
N ILE A 269 -12.16 1.88 10.23
CA ILE A 269 -11.38 0.73 9.73
C ILE A 269 -10.40 0.23 10.79
N LEU A 270 -9.61 1.12 11.40
CA LEU A 270 -8.68 0.76 12.47
C LEU A 270 -9.42 0.19 13.70
N ARG A 271 -10.51 0.82 14.10
CA ARG A 271 -11.34 0.34 15.18
C ARG A 271 -11.85 -1.08 14.91
N ARG A 272 -12.34 -1.36 13.70
CA ARG A 272 -12.72 -2.73 13.30
C ARG A 272 -11.54 -3.68 13.34
N GLY A 273 -10.36 -3.26 12.86
CA GLY A 273 -9.14 -4.06 12.96
C GLY A 273 -8.83 -4.48 14.40
N VAL A 274 -8.95 -3.57 15.36
CA VAL A 274 -8.77 -3.89 16.80
C VAL A 274 -9.89 -4.79 17.33
N GLU A 275 -11.14 -4.50 17.01
CA GLU A 275 -12.30 -5.31 17.42
C GLU A 275 -12.21 -6.76 16.89
N TYR A 276 -11.72 -6.94 15.65
CA TYR A 276 -11.48 -8.23 15.02
C TYR A 276 -10.04 -8.71 15.24
N SER A 277 -9.55 -8.68 16.48
CA SER A 277 -8.20 -9.14 16.82
C SER A 277 -8.18 -9.77 18.22
N PRO A 278 -7.13 -10.53 18.58
CA PRO A 278 -6.94 -11.04 19.95
C PRO A 278 -6.88 -9.93 21.00
N VAL A 279 -6.47 -8.72 20.61
CA VAL A 279 -6.51 -7.53 21.50
C VAL A 279 -7.93 -7.20 21.91
N GLY A 280 -8.89 -7.27 20.96
CA GLY A 280 -10.31 -7.14 21.25
C GLY A 280 -10.83 -8.22 22.20
N LEU A 281 -10.25 -9.43 22.16
CA LEU A 281 -10.63 -10.51 23.08
C LEU A 281 -10.16 -10.24 24.51
N LEU A 282 -8.95 -9.77 24.70
CA LEU A 282 -8.35 -9.56 26.01
C LEU A 282 -8.80 -8.23 26.67
N SER A 283 -8.76 -7.14 25.93
CA SER A 283 -9.13 -5.82 26.45
C SER A 283 -10.62 -5.53 26.34
N GLY A 284 -11.26 -6.00 25.27
CA GLY A 284 -12.67 -5.77 25.00
C GLY A 284 -13.58 -6.52 25.97
N THR A 285 -13.33 -7.82 26.22
CA THR A 285 -14.21 -8.63 27.08
C THR A 285 -14.12 -8.25 28.56
N LEU A 286 -12.93 -7.97 29.09
CA LEU A 286 -12.78 -7.56 30.50
C LEU A 286 -13.40 -6.17 30.75
N ASN A 287 -13.10 -5.19 29.88
CA ASN A 287 -13.69 -3.87 29.98
C ASN A 287 -15.20 -3.89 29.73
N ALA A 288 -15.66 -4.70 28.78
CA ALA A 288 -17.06 -4.85 28.47
C ALA A 288 -17.86 -5.47 29.60
N LEU A 289 -17.30 -6.48 30.32
CA LEU A 289 -17.93 -7.07 31.51
C LEU A 289 -18.06 -6.05 32.65
N MET A 290 -17.03 -5.18 32.84
CA MET A 290 -17.12 -4.07 33.77
C MET A 290 -18.15 -3.01 33.35
N SER A 291 -18.21 -2.69 32.06
CA SER A 291 -19.17 -1.74 31.50
C SER A 291 -20.62 -2.23 31.57
N VAL A 292 -20.87 -3.55 31.47
CA VAL A 292 -22.19 -4.12 31.75
C VAL A 292 -22.59 -3.92 33.19
N LYS A 293 -21.65 -4.16 34.11
CA LYS A 293 -21.90 -3.94 35.55
C LYS A 293 -22.20 -2.48 35.87
N ASN A 294 -21.62 -1.55 35.14
CA ASN A 294 -21.84 -0.10 35.30
C ASN A 294 -23.04 0.41 34.48
N GLY A 295 -23.74 -0.43 33.71
CA GLY A 295 -24.85 -0.03 32.86
C GLY A 295 -24.48 0.70 31.57
N GLU A 296 -23.19 0.73 31.19
CA GLU A 296 -22.67 1.40 29.99
C GLU A 296 -22.82 0.56 28.72
N MET A 297 -22.89 -0.76 28.86
CA MET A 297 -23.05 -1.72 27.76
C MET A 297 -24.08 -2.78 28.06
N THR A 298 -24.75 -3.26 27.02
CA THR A 298 -25.66 -4.42 27.14
C THR A 298 -24.89 -5.74 26.99
N ALA A 299 -25.43 -6.83 27.60
CA ALA A 299 -24.84 -8.16 27.45
C ALA A 299 -24.74 -8.59 25.96
N GLY A 300 -25.70 -8.19 25.13
CA GLY A 300 -25.65 -8.44 23.68
C GLY A 300 -24.46 -7.77 22.98
N GLN A 301 -24.10 -6.55 23.40
CA GLN A 301 -22.92 -5.85 22.86
C GLN A 301 -21.62 -6.54 23.27
N VAL A 302 -21.54 -7.09 24.46
CA VAL A 302 -20.39 -7.88 24.92
C VAL A 302 -20.23 -9.17 24.11
N ILE A 303 -21.33 -9.87 23.86
CA ILE A 303 -21.35 -11.07 23.03
C ILE A 303 -20.90 -10.72 21.60
N ASP A 304 -21.33 -9.57 21.07
CA ASP A 304 -20.96 -9.11 19.73
C ASP A 304 -19.45 -8.82 19.64
N GLN A 305 -18.86 -8.17 20.64
CA GLN A 305 -17.42 -7.93 20.72
C GLN A 305 -16.63 -9.24 20.82
N PHE A 306 -17.06 -10.17 21.66
CA PHE A 306 -16.44 -11.49 21.78
C PHE A 306 -16.47 -12.26 20.45
N ALA A 307 -17.63 -12.29 19.79
CA ALA A 307 -17.78 -12.96 18.50
C ALA A 307 -16.92 -12.31 17.40
N SER A 308 -16.81 -10.98 17.40
CA SER A 308 -15.93 -10.24 16.49
C SER A 308 -14.47 -10.61 16.69
N ALA A 309 -14.01 -10.60 17.95
CA ALA A 309 -12.63 -10.90 18.29
C ALA A 309 -12.25 -12.36 18.01
N LEU A 310 -13.13 -13.31 18.27
CA LEU A 310 -12.90 -14.73 17.96
C LEU A 310 -12.88 -14.99 16.44
N SER A 311 -13.78 -14.35 15.71
CA SER A 311 -13.80 -14.38 14.23
C SER A 311 -12.48 -13.85 13.65
N GLY A 312 -12.05 -12.69 14.10
CA GLY A 312 -10.80 -12.08 13.64
C GLY A 312 -9.56 -12.88 14.02
N THR A 313 -9.54 -13.48 15.22
CA THR A 313 -8.45 -14.38 15.63
C THR A 313 -8.34 -15.61 14.73
N SER A 314 -9.47 -16.17 14.29
CA SER A 314 -9.49 -17.28 13.34
C SER A 314 -8.95 -16.86 11.96
N ILE A 315 -9.32 -15.66 11.49
CA ILE A 315 -8.79 -15.09 10.21
C ILE A 315 -7.30 -14.79 10.34
N MET A 316 -6.84 -14.31 11.49
CA MET A 316 -5.43 -14.09 11.79
C MET A 316 -4.63 -15.41 11.76
N ALA A 317 -5.14 -16.48 12.36
CA ALA A 317 -4.52 -17.80 12.30
C ALA A 317 -4.44 -18.32 10.85
N PHE A 318 -5.45 -18.06 10.03
CA PHE A 318 -5.43 -18.38 8.61
C PHE A 318 -4.37 -17.56 7.84
N GLY A 319 -4.24 -16.27 8.12
CA GLY A 319 -3.16 -15.43 7.57
C GLY A 319 -1.77 -15.94 7.93
N ALA A 320 -1.56 -16.31 9.20
CA ALA A 320 -0.34 -16.94 9.65
C ALA A 320 -0.03 -18.24 8.89
N TRP A 321 -1.04 -19.07 8.67
CA TRP A 321 -0.91 -20.30 7.88
C TRP A 321 -0.53 -20.02 6.42
N LEU A 322 -1.12 -19.01 5.78
CA LEU A 322 -0.76 -18.58 4.43
C LEU A 322 0.71 -18.14 4.33
N ALA A 323 1.19 -17.38 5.33
CA ALA A 323 2.58 -16.93 5.38
C ALA A 323 3.56 -18.10 5.54
N VAL A 324 3.30 -19.04 6.46
CA VAL A 324 4.12 -20.25 6.66
C VAL A 324 4.25 -21.07 5.38
N ASN A 325 3.20 -21.13 4.58
CA ASN A 325 3.20 -21.85 3.30
C ASN A 325 3.75 -21.01 2.13
N GLY A 326 4.30 -19.81 2.38
CA GLY A 326 4.86 -18.95 1.34
C GLY A 326 3.83 -18.42 0.34
N LEU A 327 2.53 -18.52 0.68
CA LEU A 327 1.44 -18.10 -0.20
C LEU A 327 1.17 -16.60 -0.12
N VAL A 328 1.47 -15.96 1.03
CA VAL A 328 1.32 -14.52 1.21
C VAL A 328 2.58 -13.94 1.83
N THR A 329 3.09 -12.87 1.25
CA THR A 329 4.24 -12.12 1.73
C THR A 329 3.84 -11.08 2.77
N ALA A 330 4.71 -10.87 3.76
CA ALA A 330 4.60 -9.80 4.73
C ALA A 330 5.13 -8.45 4.21
N SER A 331 5.14 -7.43 5.06
CA SER A 331 5.81 -6.16 4.79
C SER A 331 7.32 -6.31 4.93
N LYS A 332 8.05 -5.80 3.96
CA LYS A 332 9.50 -5.69 3.96
C LYS A 332 9.90 -4.28 4.42
N ALA A 333 9.68 -3.99 5.72
CA ALA A 333 9.86 -2.64 6.27
C ALA A 333 11.34 -2.25 6.48
N GLU A 334 12.16 -3.21 6.92
CA GLU A 334 13.62 -3.10 7.01
C GLU A 334 14.20 -4.06 6.00
N LYS A 335 14.58 -3.55 4.83
CA LYS A 335 15.09 -4.38 3.74
C LYS A 335 16.49 -4.85 4.06
N ASP A 336 16.64 -6.12 4.40
CA ASP A 336 17.91 -6.79 4.30
C ASP A 336 18.25 -7.12 2.83
N LYS A 337 19.41 -7.69 2.58
CA LYS A 337 19.84 -7.97 1.20
C LYS A 337 19.05 -9.10 0.53
N GLU A 338 18.48 -10.01 1.30
CA GLU A 338 17.65 -11.09 0.79
C GLU A 338 16.30 -10.52 0.32
N GLU A 339 15.64 -9.73 1.16
CA GLU A 339 14.41 -9.05 0.82
C GLU A 339 14.58 -8.07 -0.35
N GLU A 340 15.74 -7.39 -0.43
CA GLU A 340 16.09 -6.54 -1.58
C GLU A 340 16.17 -7.35 -2.88
N PHE A 341 16.76 -8.54 -2.82
CA PHE A 341 16.86 -9.44 -3.98
C PHE A 341 15.50 -9.99 -4.40
N GLU A 342 14.66 -10.39 -3.45
CA GLU A 342 13.29 -10.86 -3.71
C GLU A 342 12.42 -9.79 -4.35
N ASP A 343 12.52 -8.53 -3.87
CA ASP A 343 11.84 -7.38 -4.49
C ASP A 343 12.29 -7.15 -5.95
N LEU A 344 13.60 -7.29 -6.18
CA LEU A 344 14.17 -7.18 -7.53
C LEU A 344 13.70 -8.30 -8.45
N GLN A 345 13.42 -9.49 -7.91
CA GLN A 345 12.82 -10.61 -8.65
C GLN A 345 11.33 -10.42 -8.92
N GLY A 346 10.70 -9.40 -8.37
CA GLY A 346 9.29 -9.08 -8.61
C GLY A 346 8.36 -9.52 -7.49
N GLU A 347 8.87 -9.93 -6.33
CA GLU A 347 8.03 -10.18 -5.17
C GLU A 347 7.51 -8.85 -4.60
N GLN A 348 6.24 -8.84 -4.17
CA GLN A 348 5.59 -7.64 -3.67
C GLN A 348 5.15 -7.82 -2.21
N ASN A 349 5.07 -6.71 -1.47
CA ASN A 349 4.54 -6.70 -0.11
C ASN A 349 3.03 -7.00 -0.11
N TYR A 350 2.55 -7.73 0.89
CA TYR A 350 1.14 -8.12 1.03
C TYR A 350 0.57 -8.70 -0.27
N ALA A 351 1.31 -9.58 -0.89
CA ALA A 351 0.97 -10.19 -2.15
C ALA A 351 0.72 -11.69 -2.02
N LEU A 352 -0.23 -12.18 -2.79
CA LEU A 352 -0.51 -13.60 -2.98
C LEU A 352 0.43 -14.14 -4.06
N ASN A 353 1.24 -15.13 -3.72
CA ASN A 353 2.22 -15.74 -4.62
C ASN A 353 1.71 -17.10 -5.13
N ILE A 354 1.30 -17.14 -6.39
CA ILE A 354 0.78 -18.35 -7.04
C ILE A 354 1.35 -18.46 -8.46
N GLY A 355 1.92 -19.61 -8.78
CA GLY A 355 2.35 -19.91 -10.15
C GLY A 355 3.40 -18.96 -10.71
N GLY A 356 4.27 -18.39 -9.87
CA GLY A 356 5.29 -17.43 -10.29
C GLY A 356 4.75 -16.01 -10.55
N ILE A 357 3.56 -15.72 -10.06
CA ILE A 357 2.96 -14.38 -10.07
C ILE A 357 2.78 -13.94 -8.62
N SER A 358 3.24 -12.73 -8.32
CA SER A 358 2.99 -12.01 -7.06
C SER A 358 1.89 -10.98 -7.31
N TYR A 359 0.73 -11.13 -6.65
CA TYR A 359 -0.41 -10.25 -6.82
C TYR A 359 -0.74 -9.56 -5.50
N THR A 360 -0.69 -8.23 -5.45
CA THR A 360 -0.96 -7.48 -4.22
C THR A 360 -2.42 -7.60 -3.79
N ILE A 361 -2.63 -7.93 -2.51
CA ILE A 361 -3.95 -8.06 -1.88
C ILE A 361 -4.17 -7.04 -0.76
N ASP A 362 -3.28 -6.05 -0.64
CA ASP A 362 -3.36 -4.94 0.31
C ASP A 362 -4.67 -4.15 0.24
N TRP A 363 -5.30 -4.08 -0.93
CA TRP A 363 -6.60 -3.45 -1.16
C TRP A 363 -7.76 -4.12 -0.39
N MET A 364 -7.57 -5.37 0.06
CA MET A 364 -8.54 -6.08 0.93
C MET A 364 -8.47 -5.61 2.40
N ALA A 365 -7.52 -4.79 2.71
CA ALA A 365 -7.12 -4.40 4.04
C ALA A 365 -8.23 -4.00 5.00
N PRO A 366 -9.23 -3.19 4.64
CA PRO A 366 -10.29 -2.84 5.58
C PRO A 366 -11.02 -4.06 6.16
N ALA A 367 -11.23 -5.09 5.31
CA ALA A 367 -11.92 -6.32 5.70
C ALA A 367 -10.96 -7.41 6.18
N ALA A 368 -9.76 -7.46 5.60
CA ALA A 368 -8.77 -8.52 5.83
C ALA A 368 -7.62 -8.10 6.75
N LEU A 369 -7.76 -7.00 7.50
CA LEU A 369 -6.73 -6.53 8.43
C LEU A 369 -6.27 -7.64 9.40
N PRO A 370 -7.15 -8.46 10.01
CA PRO A 370 -6.72 -9.58 10.84
C PRO A 370 -5.85 -10.61 10.11
N LEU A 371 -6.11 -10.86 8.82
CA LEU A 371 -5.30 -11.76 8.01
C LEU A 371 -3.87 -11.25 7.90
N PHE A 372 -3.69 -9.96 7.57
CA PHE A 372 -2.37 -9.35 7.46
C PHE A 372 -1.63 -9.29 8.79
N VAL A 373 -2.34 -9.08 9.91
CA VAL A 373 -1.75 -9.20 11.25
C VAL A 373 -1.17 -10.60 11.46
N GLY A 374 -1.89 -11.63 11.03
CA GLY A 374 -1.41 -13.01 11.09
C GLY A 374 -0.15 -13.25 10.24
N VAL A 375 -0.12 -12.70 9.03
CA VAL A 375 1.04 -12.77 8.13
C VAL A 375 2.27 -12.10 8.77
N GLU A 376 2.12 -10.88 9.31
CA GLU A 376 3.21 -10.15 9.97
C GLU A 376 3.71 -10.83 11.23
N LEU A 377 2.81 -11.41 12.01
CA LEU A 377 3.19 -12.16 13.21
C LEU A 377 4.09 -13.33 12.87
N MET A 378 3.79 -14.09 11.83
CA MET A 378 4.62 -15.21 11.43
C MET A 378 5.99 -14.77 10.94
N ASN A 379 6.08 -13.68 10.20
CA ASN A 379 7.35 -13.10 9.78
C ASN A 379 8.22 -12.65 10.97
N SER A 380 7.57 -12.14 12.03
CA SER A 380 8.26 -11.70 13.26
C SER A 380 8.62 -12.85 14.20
N LEU A 381 7.96 -14.01 14.07
CA LEU A 381 8.10 -15.16 14.98
C LEU A 381 9.21 -16.12 14.60
N ALA A 382 9.84 -15.96 13.45
CA ALA A 382 10.93 -16.83 13.02
C ALA A 382 12.05 -16.93 14.10
N ASP A 383 12.14 -15.95 15.01
CA ASP A 383 13.21 -15.87 16.02
C ASP A 383 12.79 -15.65 17.48
N LYS A 384 11.51 -15.40 17.85
CA LYS A 384 11.13 -15.03 19.25
C LYS A 384 9.75 -15.47 19.68
N LYS A 385 9.54 -15.63 21.00
CA LYS A 385 8.21 -15.81 21.61
C LYS A 385 7.36 -14.55 21.42
N MET A 386 6.18 -14.73 20.86
CA MET A 386 5.20 -13.67 20.60
C MET A 386 4.78 -12.93 21.87
N THR A 387 4.89 -11.61 21.88
CA THR A 387 4.38 -10.74 22.94
C THR A 387 3.22 -9.88 22.44
N PHE A 388 2.43 -9.32 23.35
CA PHE A 388 1.38 -8.34 23.02
C PHE A 388 1.94 -7.11 22.28
N SER A 389 3.17 -6.71 22.61
CA SER A 389 3.89 -5.64 21.91
C SER A 389 4.14 -5.97 20.44
N ASP A 390 4.39 -7.24 20.11
CA ASP A 390 4.66 -7.68 18.74
C ASP A 390 3.40 -7.61 17.88
N VAL A 391 2.23 -7.95 18.43
CA VAL A 391 0.93 -7.77 17.76
C VAL A 391 0.69 -6.28 17.47
N LEU A 392 0.93 -5.41 18.44
CA LEU A 392 0.74 -3.97 18.28
C LEU A 392 1.74 -3.36 17.26
N SER A 393 2.99 -3.83 17.27
CA SER A 393 4.00 -3.41 16.29
C SER A 393 3.68 -3.92 14.88
N SER A 394 3.10 -5.12 14.75
CA SER A 394 2.59 -5.65 13.47
C SER A 394 1.44 -4.82 12.94
N PHE A 395 0.53 -4.35 13.80
CA PHE A 395 -0.48 -3.37 13.41
C PHE A 395 0.15 -2.10 12.83
N ASN A 396 1.18 -1.57 13.46
CA ASN A 396 1.88 -0.39 12.96
C ASN A 396 2.59 -0.64 11.62
N ARG A 397 3.15 -1.83 11.40
CA ARG A 397 3.77 -2.20 10.12
C ARG A 397 2.75 -2.32 8.99
N ILE A 398 1.61 -2.94 9.26
CA ILE A 398 0.51 -3.07 8.28
C ILE A 398 -0.10 -1.70 7.98
N THR A 399 -0.30 -0.89 9.00
CA THR A 399 -0.92 0.41 8.83
C THR A 399 -0.03 1.36 8.01
N ASN A 400 1.29 1.21 8.06
CA ASN A 400 2.23 2.09 7.35
C ASN A 400 2.14 1.97 5.80
N PRO A 401 2.18 0.79 5.17
CA PRO A 401 1.93 0.64 3.72
C PRO A 401 0.48 0.84 3.31
N MET A 402 -0.48 0.49 4.18
CA MET A 402 -1.91 0.68 3.91
C MET A 402 -2.33 2.13 4.04
N PHE A 403 -1.63 2.91 4.85
CA PHE A 403 -1.80 4.35 4.97
C PHE A 403 -1.20 5.10 3.78
N GLU A 404 -0.37 4.48 2.96
CA GLU A 404 -0.03 4.98 1.61
C GLU A 404 -1.24 4.95 0.66
N LEU A 405 -2.28 4.17 0.95
CA LEU A 405 -3.62 4.41 0.43
C LEU A 405 -4.09 5.77 0.96
N SER A 406 -4.31 6.71 0.07
CA SER A 406 -4.52 8.14 0.30
C SER A 406 -5.51 8.56 1.40
N MET A 407 -6.32 7.62 1.90
CA MET A 407 -7.31 7.83 2.97
C MET A 407 -6.76 7.59 4.39
N LEU A 408 -5.68 6.82 4.54
CA LEU A 408 -5.22 6.34 5.85
C LEU A 408 -3.93 7.02 6.34
N GLN A 409 -3.14 7.62 5.44
CA GLN A 409 -1.85 8.28 5.75
C GLN A 409 -1.96 9.36 6.85
N GLY A 410 -3.08 10.07 6.89
CA GLY A 410 -3.32 11.10 7.90
C GLY A 410 -3.44 10.58 9.31
N VAL A 411 -3.95 9.35 9.48
CA VAL A 411 -4.14 8.75 10.82
C VAL A 411 -2.81 8.34 11.43
N THR A 412 -1.90 7.76 10.64
CA THR A 412 -0.55 7.39 11.13
C THR A 412 0.25 8.61 11.56
N SER A 413 0.21 9.68 10.75
CA SER A 413 0.89 10.93 11.11
C SER A 413 0.33 11.54 12.41
N ALA A 414 -0.98 11.44 12.63
CA ALA A 414 -1.61 11.90 13.87
C ALA A 414 -1.22 11.05 15.09
N PHE A 415 -1.11 9.73 14.93
CA PHE A 415 -0.70 8.81 16.01
C PHE A 415 0.79 8.95 16.36
N THR A 416 1.68 9.05 15.37
CA THR A 416 3.12 9.21 15.58
C THR A 416 3.47 10.58 16.19
N SER A 417 2.65 11.59 15.94
CA SER A 417 2.90 12.99 16.37
C SER A 417 2.39 13.32 17.75
N ALA A 418 1.49 12.54 18.30
CA ALA A 418 1.06 12.69 19.70
C ALA A 418 2.25 12.57 20.69
N THR A 419 3.40 12.11 20.22
CA THR A 419 4.63 11.88 21.00
C THR A 419 5.62 13.06 20.95
N TYR A 420 5.43 14.09 20.07
CA TYR A 420 6.38 15.21 19.90
C TYR A 420 5.74 16.59 20.10
N SER A 421 6.52 17.56 20.54
CA SER A 421 6.11 18.90 21.01
C SER A 421 5.28 19.73 19.99
N LYS A 422 4.27 20.41 20.52
CA LYS A 422 2.97 20.84 19.98
C LYS A 422 2.89 21.77 18.75
N TYR A 423 3.91 22.48 18.28
CA TYR A 423 3.72 23.45 17.18
C TYR A 423 4.68 23.29 15.99
N ALA A 424 5.96 23.05 16.22
CA ALA A 424 6.93 22.83 15.13
C ALA A 424 6.67 21.49 14.40
N ALA A 425 6.21 20.48 15.15
CA ALA A 425 5.83 19.18 14.60
C ALA A 425 4.62 19.27 13.66
N ILE A 426 3.60 20.07 13.99
CA ILE A 426 2.40 20.23 13.15
C ILE A 426 2.75 20.91 11.81
N ILE A 427 3.65 21.90 11.82
CA ILE A 427 4.06 22.60 10.59
C ILE A 427 4.98 21.71 9.73
N ALA A 428 5.94 21.01 10.33
CA ALA A 428 6.82 20.07 9.62
C ALA A 428 6.02 18.91 9.03
N MET A 429 5.05 18.38 9.78
CA MET A 429 4.13 17.34 9.32
C MET A 429 3.20 17.84 8.21
N GLY A 430 2.74 19.08 8.28
CA GLY A 430 1.94 19.69 7.21
C GLY A 430 2.72 19.77 5.90
N ILE A 431 4.01 20.10 5.95
CA ILE A 431 4.89 20.17 4.79
C ILE A 431 5.19 18.76 4.25
N ASP A 432 5.55 17.80 5.11
CA ASP A 432 5.80 16.43 4.73
C ASP A 432 4.51 15.76 4.20
N ALA A 433 3.37 16.02 4.80
CA ALA A 433 2.09 15.56 4.30
C ALA A 433 1.77 16.17 2.92
N MET A 434 2.01 17.47 2.69
CA MET A 434 1.84 18.08 1.36
C MET A 434 2.67 17.35 0.30
N TYR A 435 3.94 17.03 0.59
CA TYR A 435 4.81 16.31 -0.34
C TYR A 435 4.43 14.83 -0.50
N ASN A 436 3.97 14.19 0.55
CA ASN A 436 3.55 12.77 0.51
C ASN A 436 2.18 12.58 -0.12
N TYR A 437 1.27 13.57 -0.02
CA TYR A 437 -0.06 13.55 -0.65
C TYR A 437 -0.09 14.05 -2.10
N ALA A 438 1.00 13.90 -2.81
CA ALA A 438 1.09 14.25 -4.23
C ALA A 438 -0.08 13.70 -5.07
N GLY A 439 -0.70 12.58 -4.63
CA GLY A 439 -1.87 11.97 -5.26
C GLY A 439 -3.12 12.84 -5.35
N GLN A 440 -3.20 13.91 -4.58
CA GLN A 440 -4.40 14.73 -4.45
C GLN A 440 -4.51 15.88 -5.46
N TYR A 441 -3.43 16.19 -6.19
CA TYR A 441 -3.39 17.36 -7.07
C TYR A 441 -3.68 17.04 -8.52
N VAL A 442 -3.14 15.92 -9.03
CA VAL A 442 -3.44 15.41 -10.36
C VAL A 442 -4.41 14.23 -10.22
N PRO A 443 -5.55 14.26 -10.92
CA PRO A 443 -6.53 13.18 -10.85
C PRO A 443 -5.91 11.79 -11.11
N SER A 444 -6.24 10.83 -10.27
CA SER A 444 -5.70 9.47 -10.32
C SER A 444 -6.01 8.74 -11.64
N ILE A 445 -7.09 9.15 -12.32
CA ILE A 445 -7.45 8.64 -13.65
C ILE A 445 -6.39 8.99 -14.70
N PHE A 446 -5.77 10.18 -14.65
CA PHE A 446 -4.70 10.54 -15.57
C PHE A 446 -3.47 9.66 -15.35
N GLY A 447 -3.17 9.29 -14.10
CA GLY A 447 -2.12 8.34 -13.80
C GLY A 447 -2.41 6.93 -14.34
N ALA A 448 -3.67 6.49 -14.33
CA ALA A 448 -4.08 5.25 -14.97
C ALA A 448 -3.87 5.33 -16.50
N ILE A 449 -4.28 6.43 -17.13
CA ILE A 449 -4.05 6.68 -18.56
C ILE A 449 -2.56 6.71 -18.87
N ALA A 450 -1.75 7.46 -18.09
CA ALA A 450 -0.30 7.57 -18.30
C ALA A 450 0.39 6.20 -18.32
N ARG A 451 0.09 5.34 -17.32
CA ARG A 451 0.61 3.96 -17.24
C ARG A 451 0.06 3.02 -18.32
N THR A 452 -1.09 3.34 -18.90
CA THR A 452 -1.67 2.53 -19.98
C THR A 452 -1.06 2.89 -21.33
N VAL A 453 -0.75 4.16 -21.55
CA VAL A 453 -0.09 4.63 -22.78
C VAL A 453 1.39 4.26 -22.80
N ASP A 454 2.08 4.33 -21.66
CA ASP A 454 3.48 3.92 -21.52
C ASP A 454 3.57 2.41 -21.25
N ASP A 455 4.32 1.68 -22.07
CA ASP A 455 4.57 0.25 -21.89
C ASP A 455 5.62 -0.04 -20.82
N THR A 456 6.43 0.96 -20.48
CA THR A 456 7.55 0.86 -19.55
C THR A 456 7.16 1.38 -18.18
N ARG A 457 7.35 0.59 -17.15
CA ARG A 457 7.17 1.04 -15.76
C ARG A 457 8.28 2.03 -15.40
N ARG A 458 7.90 3.14 -14.76
CA ARG A 458 8.80 4.23 -14.37
C ARG A 458 9.08 4.24 -12.88
N THR A 459 10.23 4.79 -12.51
CA THR A 459 10.64 4.99 -11.13
C THR A 459 10.96 6.45 -10.85
N TYR A 460 11.10 6.80 -9.56
CA TYR A 460 11.51 8.14 -9.15
C TYR A 460 13.01 8.15 -8.87
N TYR A 461 13.67 9.23 -9.24
CA TYR A 461 15.07 9.44 -8.96
C TYR A 461 15.29 10.76 -8.24
N ILE A 462 15.95 10.72 -7.09
CA ILE A 462 16.30 11.93 -6.33
C ILE A 462 17.73 12.33 -6.67
N ASP A 463 17.87 13.39 -7.44
CA ASP A 463 19.16 13.97 -7.77
C ASP A 463 19.69 14.77 -6.56
N LYS A 464 20.75 14.27 -5.95
CA LYS A 464 21.41 14.92 -4.81
C LYS A 464 22.28 16.12 -5.21
N ASN A 465 22.56 16.31 -6.50
CA ASN A 465 23.25 17.49 -7.02
C ASN A 465 22.29 18.67 -7.24
N SER A 466 20.98 18.44 -7.18
CA SER A 466 19.96 19.46 -7.38
C SER A 466 19.82 20.37 -6.16
N GLU A 467 19.64 21.66 -6.38
CA GLU A 467 19.27 22.62 -5.33
C GLU A 467 17.85 22.40 -4.78
N ILE A 468 17.01 21.65 -5.51
CA ILE A 468 15.64 21.35 -5.11
C ILE A 468 15.66 20.29 -4.00
N PRO A 469 15.04 20.54 -2.83
CA PRO A 469 14.98 19.57 -1.75
C PRO A 469 14.38 18.22 -2.19
N ALA A 470 14.90 17.11 -1.67
CA ALA A 470 14.49 15.75 -2.05
C ALA A 470 12.96 15.52 -1.98
N GLY A 471 12.28 16.06 -0.96
CA GLY A 471 10.82 16.02 -0.85
C GLY A 471 10.11 16.70 -2.00
N ALA A 472 10.60 17.88 -2.42
CA ALA A 472 10.04 18.63 -3.54
C ALA A 472 10.28 17.91 -4.88
N GLN A 473 11.48 17.34 -5.10
CA GLN A 473 11.77 16.52 -6.29
C GLN A 473 10.82 15.33 -6.36
N LYS A 474 10.66 14.59 -5.26
CA LYS A 474 9.74 13.45 -5.18
C LYS A 474 8.29 13.86 -5.43
N PHE A 475 7.87 15.01 -4.91
CA PHE A 475 6.54 15.57 -5.17
C PHE A 475 6.34 15.86 -6.66
N ILE A 476 7.26 16.58 -7.30
CA ILE A 476 7.19 16.94 -8.72
C ILE A 476 7.13 15.67 -9.58
N GLN A 477 8.01 14.71 -9.35
CA GLN A 477 8.05 13.45 -10.10
C GLN A 477 6.78 12.60 -9.90
N LYS A 478 6.19 12.60 -8.71
CA LYS A 478 4.89 11.96 -8.45
C LYS A 478 3.74 12.62 -9.25
N GLN A 479 3.77 13.95 -9.45
CA GLN A 479 2.80 14.60 -10.34
C GLN A 479 3.09 14.27 -11.81
N GLN A 480 4.35 14.36 -12.23
CA GLN A 480 4.81 14.04 -13.57
C GLN A 480 4.44 12.61 -13.99
N ALA A 481 4.59 11.62 -13.09
CA ALA A 481 4.19 10.23 -13.32
C ALA A 481 2.69 10.05 -13.63
N LYS A 482 1.86 11.02 -13.26
CA LYS A 482 0.42 10.98 -13.54
C LYS A 482 0.01 11.68 -14.82
N ILE A 483 0.89 12.44 -15.43
CA ILE A 483 0.58 13.19 -16.66
C ILE A 483 0.99 12.32 -17.85
N PRO A 484 0.04 11.93 -18.73
CA PRO A 484 0.35 11.19 -19.95
C PRO A 484 1.45 11.89 -20.76
N PHE A 485 2.35 11.11 -21.33
CA PHE A 485 3.56 11.55 -22.04
C PHE A 485 4.64 12.19 -21.15
N ALA A 486 4.30 13.05 -20.18
CA ALA A 486 5.29 13.60 -19.26
C ALA A 486 5.91 12.51 -18.36
N SER A 487 5.15 11.46 -18.05
CA SER A 487 5.65 10.29 -17.30
C SER A 487 6.82 9.60 -17.97
N GLN A 488 6.90 9.64 -19.30
CA GLN A 488 7.95 8.97 -20.09
C GLN A 488 9.35 9.58 -19.92
N SER A 489 9.44 10.82 -19.42
CA SER A 489 10.73 11.44 -19.07
C SER A 489 11.30 10.99 -17.73
N LEU A 490 10.52 10.23 -16.93
CA LEU A 490 11.04 9.59 -15.71
C LEU A 490 11.90 8.37 -16.08
N PRO A 491 12.91 8.04 -15.25
CA PRO A 491 13.75 6.86 -15.47
C PRO A 491 12.92 5.57 -15.54
N PRO A 492 13.28 4.61 -16.38
CA PRO A 492 12.65 3.31 -16.40
C PRO A 492 12.97 2.55 -15.10
N ARG A 493 12.02 1.74 -14.63
CA ARG A 493 12.29 0.76 -13.58
C ARG A 493 13.13 -0.37 -14.18
N LEU A 494 14.24 -0.67 -13.53
CA LEU A 494 15.16 -1.75 -13.92
C LEU A 494 15.07 -2.87 -12.90
N ASP A 495 15.18 -4.11 -13.38
CA ASP A 495 15.37 -5.28 -12.52
C ASP A 495 16.84 -5.41 -12.07
N GLN A 496 17.17 -6.48 -11.31
CA GLN A 496 18.53 -6.75 -10.82
C GLN A 496 19.58 -6.88 -11.93
N TRP A 497 19.14 -7.16 -13.15
CA TRP A 497 20.00 -7.36 -14.31
C TRP A 497 19.97 -6.18 -15.30
N GLY A 498 19.48 -5.03 -14.86
CA GLY A 498 19.42 -3.82 -15.70
C GLY A 498 18.42 -3.90 -16.85
N ARG A 499 17.47 -4.85 -16.81
CA ARG A 499 16.43 -4.95 -17.84
C ARG A 499 15.25 -4.08 -17.46
N LYS A 500 14.66 -3.42 -18.45
CA LYS A 500 13.48 -2.56 -18.25
C LYS A 500 12.25 -3.41 -17.96
N ASP A 501 11.46 -2.97 -16.98
CA ASP A 501 10.16 -3.58 -16.66
C ASP A 501 9.12 -3.09 -17.68
N VAL A 502 8.83 -3.92 -18.67
CA VAL A 502 7.97 -3.60 -19.80
C VAL A 502 6.79 -4.55 -19.90
N GLU A 503 5.58 -4.01 -20.01
CA GLU A 503 4.36 -4.77 -20.34
C GLU A 503 3.86 -4.34 -21.75
N PRO A 504 4.19 -5.09 -22.81
CA PRO A 504 3.86 -4.70 -24.17
C PRO A 504 2.37 -4.81 -24.49
N ASN A 505 1.61 -5.64 -23.76
CA ASN A 505 0.21 -5.88 -24.05
C ASN A 505 -0.69 -4.75 -23.52
N ILE A 506 -1.24 -3.95 -24.43
CA ILE A 506 -2.10 -2.82 -24.09
C ILE A 506 -3.39 -3.26 -23.34
N ALA A 507 -3.97 -4.42 -23.67
CA ALA A 507 -5.16 -4.91 -23.00
C ALA A 507 -4.86 -5.28 -21.55
N MET A 508 -3.66 -5.86 -21.29
CA MET A 508 -3.20 -6.14 -19.94
C MET A 508 -2.98 -4.83 -19.17
N ARG A 509 -2.35 -3.82 -19.79
CA ARG A 509 -2.17 -2.50 -19.16
C ARG A 509 -3.50 -1.82 -18.82
N VAL A 510 -4.50 -1.92 -19.72
CA VAL A 510 -5.87 -1.42 -19.43
C VAL A 510 -6.46 -2.18 -18.23
N PHE A 511 -6.40 -3.50 -18.25
CA PHE A 511 -6.91 -4.32 -17.15
C PHE A 511 -6.23 -3.95 -15.82
N GLU A 512 -4.90 -3.93 -15.78
CA GLU A 512 -4.14 -3.64 -14.54
C GLU A 512 -4.39 -2.22 -14.00
N ASN A 513 -4.53 -1.22 -14.87
CA ASN A 513 -4.63 0.19 -14.45
C ASN A 513 -6.06 0.63 -14.13
N PHE A 514 -7.08 -0.01 -14.70
CA PHE A 514 -8.47 0.41 -14.53
C PHE A 514 -9.35 -0.63 -13.82
N LEU A 515 -9.12 -1.93 -14.05
CA LEU A 515 -10.03 -2.97 -13.59
C LEU A 515 -9.45 -3.81 -12.44
N SER A 516 -8.16 -4.05 -12.41
CA SER A 516 -7.53 -4.83 -11.34
C SER A 516 -7.43 -4.02 -10.04
N PRO A 517 -7.95 -4.50 -8.91
CA PRO A 517 -7.77 -3.82 -7.62
C PRO A 517 -6.33 -3.91 -7.09
N GLY A 518 -5.60 -5.00 -7.38
CA GLY A 518 -4.19 -5.22 -7.05
C GLY A 518 -3.24 -4.96 -8.21
N TYR A 519 -1.96 -5.16 -7.96
CA TYR A 519 -0.91 -5.15 -8.99
C TYR A 519 -0.32 -6.55 -9.12
N ALA A 520 -0.18 -7.02 -10.35
CA ALA A 520 0.52 -8.25 -10.66
C ALA A 520 1.98 -7.98 -10.99
N SER A 521 2.88 -8.82 -10.51
CA SER A 521 4.28 -8.87 -10.90
C SER A 521 4.64 -10.31 -11.23
N LYS A 522 5.38 -10.52 -12.31
CA LYS A 522 5.90 -11.84 -12.66
C LYS A 522 7.23 -12.05 -11.95
N HIS A 523 7.41 -13.20 -11.34
CA HIS A 523 8.71 -13.58 -10.81
C HIS A 523 9.67 -13.85 -11.98
N ASN A 524 10.63 -12.94 -12.14
CA ASN A 524 11.67 -13.05 -13.18
C ASN A 524 12.87 -13.86 -12.66
N THR A 525 12.66 -15.11 -12.26
CA THR A 525 13.71 -16.01 -11.81
C THR A 525 14.40 -16.68 -12.98
N THR A 526 15.63 -16.29 -13.22
CA THR A 526 16.49 -16.92 -14.23
C THR A 526 17.30 -18.08 -13.63
N ILE A 527 18.05 -18.78 -14.48
CA ILE A 527 18.98 -19.83 -14.00
C ILE A 527 20.10 -19.20 -13.16
N VAL A 528 20.48 -17.95 -13.42
CA VAL A 528 21.47 -17.19 -12.64
C VAL A 528 20.91 -16.92 -11.26
N ASP A 529 19.67 -16.44 -11.15
CA ASP A 529 19.01 -16.16 -9.87
C ASP A 529 18.92 -17.43 -9.00
N ARG A 530 18.57 -18.56 -9.60
CA ARG A 530 18.50 -19.86 -8.89
C ARG A 530 19.85 -20.32 -8.35
N GLU A 531 20.93 -20.11 -9.07
CA GLU A 531 22.27 -20.46 -8.59
C GLU A 531 22.72 -19.51 -7.46
N ILE A 532 22.40 -18.23 -7.57
CA ILE A 532 22.67 -17.22 -6.52
C ILE A 532 21.93 -17.59 -5.24
N ASP A 533 20.62 -17.86 -5.33
CA ASP A 533 19.79 -18.26 -4.19
C ASP A 533 20.33 -19.56 -3.54
N ARG A 534 20.67 -20.56 -4.35
CA ARG A 534 21.29 -21.80 -3.88
C ARG A 534 22.56 -21.55 -3.11
N LEU A 535 23.45 -20.68 -3.61
CA LEU A 535 24.74 -20.38 -2.97
C LEU A 535 24.52 -19.57 -1.69
N TYR A 536 23.60 -18.60 -1.70
CA TYR A 536 23.25 -17.84 -0.51
C TYR A 536 22.73 -18.77 0.60
N LYS A 537 21.77 -19.64 0.31
CA LYS A 537 21.20 -20.60 1.27
C LYS A 537 22.24 -21.58 1.83
N LYS A 538 23.25 -21.97 1.02
CA LYS A 538 24.31 -22.86 1.46
C LYS A 538 25.44 -22.19 2.22
N THR A 539 25.81 -20.97 1.86
CA THR A 539 27.03 -20.31 2.38
C THR A 539 26.71 -19.20 3.38
N GLY A 540 25.48 -18.70 3.44
CA GLY A 540 25.11 -17.52 4.22
C GLY A 540 25.78 -16.22 3.74
N ASN A 541 26.42 -16.24 2.55
CA ASN A 541 27.19 -15.10 2.05
C ASN A 541 26.28 -14.11 1.30
N THR A 542 25.87 -13.05 1.98
CA THR A 542 25.02 -11.99 1.42
C THR A 542 25.65 -11.21 0.25
N LYS A 543 26.98 -11.31 0.03
CA LYS A 543 27.65 -10.64 -1.08
C LYS A 543 27.36 -11.26 -2.44
N VAL A 544 26.83 -12.49 -2.48
CA VAL A 544 26.42 -13.13 -3.75
C VAL A 544 25.08 -12.58 -4.25
N LEU A 545 24.28 -11.97 -3.36
CA LEU A 545 23.00 -11.40 -3.72
C LEU A 545 23.21 -10.08 -4.48
N PRO A 546 22.58 -9.87 -5.65
CA PRO A 546 22.58 -8.59 -6.31
C PRO A 546 21.85 -7.56 -5.44
N SER A 547 22.33 -6.33 -5.48
CA SER A 547 21.76 -5.21 -4.72
C SER A 547 21.34 -4.08 -5.64
N TYR A 548 20.47 -3.19 -5.14
CA TYR A 548 20.11 -1.98 -5.86
C TYR A 548 21.35 -1.16 -6.25
N THR A 549 21.29 -0.62 -7.45
CA THR A 549 22.34 0.30 -7.91
C THR A 549 22.31 1.57 -7.06
N GLN A 550 23.48 1.95 -6.53
CA GLN A 550 23.59 3.16 -5.73
C GLN A 550 23.54 4.42 -6.60
N SER A 551 22.91 5.48 -6.10
CA SER A 551 22.85 6.79 -6.76
C SER A 551 24.16 7.58 -6.69
N SER A 552 25.21 7.00 -6.12
CA SER A 552 26.54 7.62 -6.00
C SER A 552 27.64 6.58 -6.19
N ILE A 553 28.77 7.05 -6.67
CA ILE A 553 30.00 6.27 -6.81
C ILE A 553 31.11 6.92 -5.99
N LYS A 554 32.07 6.12 -5.56
CA LYS A 554 33.31 6.63 -4.98
C LYS A 554 34.37 6.80 -6.08
N LEU A 555 34.96 8.00 -6.18
CA LEU A 555 36.02 8.32 -7.10
C LEU A 555 37.14 9.01 -6.33
N ASN A 556 38.33 8.42 -6.29
CA ASN A 556 39.49 8.96 -5.57
C ASN A 556 39.24 9.33 -4.10
N GLY A 557 38.39 8.54 -3.40
CA GLY A 557 38.01 8.79 -2.02
C GLY A 557 36.82 9.73 -1.83
N GLU A 558 36.43 10.48 -2.86
CA GLU A 558 35.27 11.37 -2.84
C GLU A 558 34.00 10.70 -3.34
N THR A 559 32.84 11.12 -2.82
CA THR A 559 31.54 10.63 -3.27
C THR A 559 31.01 11.53 -4.38
N ARG A 560 30.86 10.98 -5.59
CA ARG A 560 30.17 11.63 -6.72
C ARG A 560 28.75 11.11 -6.81
N TYR A 561 27.77 11.99 -6.80
CA TYR A 561 26.37 11.66 -7.08
C TYR A 561 26.11 11.67 -8.58
N LEU A 562 25.33 10.70 -9.03
CA LEU A 562 24.97 10.55 -10.45
C LEU A 562 23.72 11.38 -10.75
N THR A 563 23.61 11.90 -11.96
CA THR A 563 22.37 12.44 -12.51
C THR A 563 21.39 11.31 -12.84
N ALA A 564 20.12 11.61 -13.07
CA ALA A 564 19.11 10.59 -13.41
C ALA A 564 19.48 9.78 -14.67
N GLN A 565 20.05 10.44 -15.68
CA GLN A 565 20.48 9.80 -16.91
C GLN A 565 21.70 8.90 -16.68
N GLU A 566 22.75 9.43 -16.03
CA GLU A 566 23.95 8.66 -15.69
C GLU A 566 23.61 7.44 -14.84
N PHE A 567 22.71 7.61 -13.87
CA PHE A 567 22.25 6.51 -13.04
C PHE A 567 21.56 5.41 -13.84
N ALA A 568 20.62 5.78 -14.72
CA ALA A 568 19.89 4.82 -15.55
C ALA A 568 20.84 4.03 -16.46
N GLU A 569 21.76 4.72 -17.15
CA GLU A 569 22.73 4.11 -18.05
C GLU A 569 23.73 3.22 -17.29
N TYR A 570 24.24 3.72 -16.17
CA TYR A 570 25.13 2.96 -15.30
C TYR A 570 24.47 1.68 -14.75
N ALA A 571 23.21 1.78 -14.27
CA ALA A 571 22.47 0.63 -13.74
C ALA A 571 22.18 -0.41 -14.83
N GLU A 572 21.78 0.04 -16.02
CA GLU A 572 21.52 -0.82 -17.19
C GLU A 572 22.77 -1.60 -17.59
N ILE A 573 23.89 -0.91 -17.82
CA ILE A 573 25.16 -1.54 -18.24
C ILE A 573 25.69 -2.47 -17.16
N ARG A 574 25.66 -2.06 -15.87
CA ARG A 574 26.11 -2.86 -14.73
C ARG A 574 25.34 -4.17 -14.65
N GLY A 575 24.01 -4.09 -14.69
CA GLY A 575 23.14 -5.26 -14.56
C GLY A 575 23.29 -6.22 -15.75
N GLN A 576 23.28 -5.72 -16.98
CA GLN A 576 23.43 -6.54 -18.20
C GLN A 576 24.80 -7.22 -18.25
N THR A 577 25.89 -6.49 -17.95
CA THR A 577 27.24 -7.05 -17.93
C THR A 577 27.35 -8.14 -16.88
N ALA A 578 26.82 -7.93 -15.67
CA ALA A 578 26.82 -8.94 -14.62
C ALA A 578 26.04 -10.20 -15.04
N PHE A 579 24.85 -10.03 -15.63
CA PHE A 579 24.03 -11.16 -16.06
C PHE A 579 24.71 -11.98 -17.16
N GLU A 580 25.24 -11.36 -18.18
CA GLU A 580 25.90 -12.06 -19.30
C GLU A 580 27.13 -12.85 -18.82
N GLU A 581 27.97 -12.23 -17.99
CA GLU A 581 29.16 -12.89 -17.44
C GLU A 581 28.81 -14.03 -16.49
N LEU A 582 27.84 -13.83 -15.60
CA LEU A 582 27.38 -14.88 -14.69
C LEU A 582 26.75 -16.04 -15.46
N ARG A 583 25.91 -15.74 -16.46
CA ARG A 583 25.31 -16.76 -17.31
C ARG A 583 26.38 -17.58 -18.02
N ALA A 584 27.37 -16.91 -18.61
CA ALA A 584 28.48 -17.60 -19.27
C ALA A 584 29.28 -18.49 -18.28
N LEU A 585 29.55 -17.97 -17.08
CA LEU A 585 30.32 -18.68 -16.05
C LEU A 585 29.62 -19.94 -15.54
N ILE A 586 28.33 -19.88 -15.21
CA ILE A 586 27.57 -20.98 -14.57
C ILE A 586 27.51 -22.23 -15.45
N PHE A 587 27.57 -22.08 -16.75
CA PHE A 587 27.55 -23.22 -17.68
C PHE A 587 28.92 -23.89 -17.88
N THR A 588 30.01 -23.30 -17.37
CA THR A 588 31.34 -23.88 -17.53
C THR A 588 31.55 -25.08 -16.58
N GLU A 589 32.21 -26.14 -17.08
CA GLU A 589 32.58 -27.30 -16.25
C GLU A 589 33.48 -26.90 -15.08
N ARG A 590 34.34 -25.93 -15.33
CA ARG A 590 35.25 -25.35 -14.34
C ARG A 590 34.48 -24.77 -13.14
N TYR A 591 33.46 -23.96 -13.38
CA TYR A 591 32.66 -23.40 -12.31
C TYR A 591 31.93 -24.49 -11.53
N ARG A 592 31.34 -25.47 -12.23
CA ARG A 592 30.61 -26.57 -11.60
C ARG A 592 31.50 -27.39 -10.65
N ALA A 593 32.78 -27.55 -10.99
CA ALA A 593 33.76 -28.28 -10.17
C ALA A 593 34.26 -27.50 -8.93
N LEU A 594 34.01 -26.17 -8.85
CA LEU A 594 34.48 -25.36 -7.71
C LEU A 594 33.68 -25.68 -6.45
N PRO A 595 34.33 -25.56 -5.26
CA PRO A 595 33.64 -25.47 -3.97
C PRO A 595 32.68 -24.28 -3.94
N ASP A 596 31.60 -24.36 -3.15
CA ASP A 596 30.58 -23.29 -3.09
C ASP A 596 31.16 -21.96 -2.58
N SER A 597 32.16 -21.95 -1.70
CA SER A 597 32.89 -20.74 -1.28
C SER A 597 33.59 -20.05 -2.45
N ASP A 598 34.23 -20.82 -3.34
CA ASP A 598 34.95 -20.29 -4.49
C ASP A 598 33.97 -19.84 -5.58
N LYS A 599 32.83 -20.55 -5.76
CA LYS A 599 31.72 -20.11 -6.61
C LYS A 599 31.20 -18.74 -6.16
N ALA A 600 30.96 -18.58 -4.85
CA ALA A 600 30.51 -17.30 -4.27
C ALA A 600 31.53 -16.17 -4.53
N LYS A 601 32.83 -16.45 -4.39
CA LYS A 601 33.88 -15.49 -4.70
C LYS A 601 33.91 -15.10 -6.17
N ARG A 602 33.74 -16.05 -7.08
CA ARG A 602 33.69 -15.76 -8.54
C ARG A 602 32.50 -14.89 -8.91
N ILE A 603 31.34 -15.07 -8.27
CA ILE A 603 30.19 -14.20 -8.47
C ILE A 603 30.49 -12.77 -8.03
N THR A 604 31.10 -12.59 -6.85
CA THR A 604 31.48 -11.25 -6.38
C THR A 604 32.54 -10.59 -7.27
N ASP A 605 33.51 -11.35 -7.79
CA ASP A 605 34.49 -10.84 -8.75
C ASP A 605 33.80 -10.31 -10.03
N ILE A 606 32.73 -10.97 -10.49
CA ILE A 606 31.96 -10.52 -11.66
C ILE A 606 31.17 -9.25 -11.34
N TYR A 607 30.61 -9.11 -10.14
CA TYR A 607 29.94 -7.86 -9.75
C TYR A 607 30.92 -6.68 -9.73
N ASP A 608 32.12 -6.87 -9.19
CA ASP A 608 33.17 -5.86 -9.22
C ASP A 608 33.59 -5.47 -10.65
N TYR A 609 33.70 -6.47 -11.53
CA TYR A 609 33.97 -6.24 -12.96
C TYR A 609 32.85 -5.46 -13.65
N ALA A 610 31.59 -5.87 -13.44
CA ALA A 610 30.42 -5.24 -14.04
C ALA A 610 30.28 -3.77 -13.58
N ASP A 611 30.54 -3.52 -12.29
CA ASP A 611 30.57 -2.18 -11.73
C ASP A 611 31.63 -1.28 -12.41
N THR A 612 32.86 -1.82 -12.55
CA THR A 612 33.95 -1.09 -13.21
C THR A 612 33.68 -0.89 -14.70
N ALA A 613 33.13 -1.90 -15.38
CA ALA A 613 32.75 -1.80 -16.80
C ALA A 613 31.67 -0.74 -17.02
N ALA A 614 30.70 -0.65 -16.12
CA ALA A 614 29.64 0.36 -16.16
C ALA A 614 30.20 1.77 -15.92
N LYS A 615 31.11 1.95 -14.95
CA LYS A 615 31.83 3.23 -14.75
C LYS A 615 32.59 3.67 -15.99
N CYS A 616 33.26 2.74 -16.65
CA CYS A 616 33.98 3.05 -17.91
C CYS A 616 33.05 3.45 -19.02
N LYS A 617 32.00 2.68 -19.26
CA LYS A 617 31.10 2.85 -20.44
C LYS A 617 30.13 4.01 -20.26
N ALA A 618 29.45 4.10 -19.09
CA ALA A 618 28.43 5.12 -18.84
C ALA A 618 29.02 6.46 -18.39
N LEU A 619 30.12 6.46 -17.64
CA LEU A 619 30.65 7.66 -16.98
C LEU A 619 32.03 8.08 -17.52
N GLY A 620 32.61 7.32 -18.45
CA GLY A 620 33.94 7.62 -19.00
C GLY A 620 35.10 7.52 -17.98
N ILE A 621 34.89 6.81 -16.87
CA ILE A 621 35.86 6.70 -15.78
C ILE A 621 36.80 5.53 -16.03
N ASN A 622 38.09 5.77 -16.19
CA ASN A 622 39.08 4.71 -16.33
C ASN A 622 39.40 4.07 -14.97
N PRO A 623 39.47 2.74 -14.91
CA PRO A 623 39.80 2.06 -13.64
C PRO A 623 41.27 2.26 -13.30
N GLU A 624 41.58 2.42 -12.00
CA GLU A 624 42.91 2.57 -11.47
C GLU A 624 43.18 1.58 -10.32
N GLY A 625 44.43 1.36 -9.98
CA GLY A 625 44.85 0.58 -8.81
C GLY A 625 44.24 -0.83 -8.77
N THR A 626 43.62 -1.17 -7.68
CA THR A 626 43.01 -2.50 -7.43
C THR A 626 41.82 -2.77 -8.37
N ASP A 627 41.03 -1.75 -8.70
CA ASP A 627 39.88 -1.88 -9.58
C ASP A 627 40.31 -2.18 -11.01
N LYS A 628 41.40 -1.57 -11.49
CA LYS A 628 42.01 -1.91 -12.77
C LYS A 628 42.46 -3.36 -12.83
N LYS A 629 43.11 -3.86 -11.78
CA LYS A 629 43.55 -5.25 -11.72
C LYS A 629 42.41 -6.24 -11.76
N LYS A 630 41.35 -5.97 -11.00
CA LYS A 630 40.13 -6.80 -11.02
C LYS A 630 39.45 -6.78 -12.39
N TYR A 631 39.34 -5.61 -12.99
CA TYR A 631 38.75 -5.41 -14.30
C TYR A 631 39.51 -6.17 -15.40
N ASP A 632 40.85 -6.02 -15.42
CA ASP A 632 41.68 -6.69 -16.40
C ASP A 632 41.67 -8.23 -16.20
N ALA A 633 41.68 -8.70 -14.96
CA ALA A 633 41.60 -10.12 -14.63
C ALA A 633 40.32 -10.77 -15.16
N GLN A 634 39.19 -10.14 -14.92
CA GLN A 634 37.88 -10.66 -15.39
C GLN A 634 37.75 -10.61 -16.91
N LYS A 635 38.26 -9.54 -17.55
CA LYS A 635 38.32 -9.44 -19.00
C LYS A 635 39.11 -10.59 -19.65
N LEU A 636 40.08 -11.14 -18.92
CA LEU A 636 40.88 -12.28 -19.32
C LEU A 636 40.29 -13.65 -18.88
N GLY A 637 39.15 -13.65 -18.21
CA GLY A 637 38.50 -14.86 -17.70
C GLY A 637 39.25 -15.57 -16.58
N ILE A 638 40.13 -14.85 -15.84
CA ILE A 638 40.91 -15.39 -14.69
C ILE A 638 40.51 -14.66 -13.39
N SER A 639 40.83 -15.26 -12.25
CA SER A 639 40.58 -14.59 -10.97
C SER A 639 41.53 -13.42 -10.76
N PRO A 640 41.15 -12.36 -10.00
CA PRO A 640 42.04 -11.27 -9.63
C PRO A 640 43.29 -11.72 -8.87
N ALA A 641 43.17 -12.79 -8.05
CA ALA A 641 44.28 -13.38 -7.37
C ALA A 641 45.28 -14.02 -8.33
N ALA A 642 44.79 -14.81 -9.29
CA ALA A 642 45.62 -15.41 -10.34
C ALA A 642 46.28 -14.36 -11.22
N TYR A 643 45.57 -13.29 -11.57
CA TYR A 643 46.12 -12.15 -12.32
C TYR A 643 47.27 -11.49 -11.58
N THR A 644 47.12 -11.23 -10.28
CA THR A 644 48.18 -10.63 -9.44
C THR A 644 49.39 -11.58 -9.27
N GLU A 645 49.12 -12.88 -9.10
CA GLU A 645 50.18 -13.90 -9.02
C GLU A 645 50.99 -13.94 -10.32
N ILE A 646 50.33 -14.01 -11.46
CA ILE A 646 50.98 -14.07 -12.78
C ILE A 646 51.78 -12.79 -13.06
N GLN A 647 51.25 -11.61 -12.75
CA GLN A 647 51.94 -10.34 -12.92
C GLN A 647 53.18 -10.23 -12.01
N GLY A 648 53.08 -10.71 -10.77
CA GLY A 648 54.18 -10.68 -9.82
C GLY A 648 55.38 -11.57 -10.19
N ILE A 649 55.18 -12.57 -11.08
CA ILE A 649 56.29 -13.48 -11.48
C ILE A 649 57.24 -12.74 -12.41
N GLY A 650 58.41 -12.39 -11.90
CA GLY A 650 59.48 -11.78 -12.69
C GLY A 650 59.34 -10.28 -12.96
N SER A 651 58.42 -9.60 -12.26
CA SER A 651 58.15 -8.15 -12.41
C SER A 651 59.39 -7.27 -12.15
N ASP A 652 60.24 -7.64 -11.18
CA ASP A 652 61.42 -6.85 -10.85
C ASP A 652 62.46 -6.80 -12.00
N LYS A 653 62.46 -7.83 -12.86
CA LYS A 653 63.40 -7.89 -14.00
C LYS A 653 62.80 -7.28 -15.29
N GLU A 654 61.49 -7.28 -15.44
CA GLU A 654 60.80 -6.57 -16.52
C GLU A 654 60.87 -5.05 -16.37
N ALA A 655 60.86 -4.55 -15.13
CA ALA A 655 60.98 -3.13 -14.81
C ALA A 655 62.35 -2.54 -15.21
N ASP A 656 63.40 -3.39 -15.16
CA ASP A 656 64.77 -3.02 -15.52
C ASP A 656 65.08 -3.19 -17.02
N GLY A 657 64.06 -3.48 -17.86
CA GLY A 657 64.19 -3.63 -19.33
C GLY A 657 64.91 -4.93 -19.75
N GLY A 658 65.13 -5.87 -18.86
CA GLY A 658 65.75 -7.17 -19.10
C GLY A 658 64.74 -8.20 -19.66
N ALA A 659 65.25 -9.14 -20.50
CA ALA A 659 64.42 -10.26 -20.98
C ALA A 659 63.99 -11.16 -19.81
N VAL A 660 62.69 -11.54 -19.80
CA VAL A 660 62.14 -12.44 -18.76
C VAL A 660 62.90 -13.78 -18.76
N PRO A 661 63.50 -14.21 -17.65
CA PRO A 661 64.22 -15.46 -17.63
C PRO A 661 63.27 -16.65 -17.96
N LEU A 662 63.81 -17.67 -18.64
CA LEU A 662 63.06 -18.88 -19.01
C LEU A 662 62.40 -19.56 -17.76
N SER A 663 63.05 -19.47 -16.61
CA SER A 663 62.54 -19.96 -15.33
C SER A 663 61.28 -19.21 -14.90
N SER A 664 61.24 -17.87 -15.05
CA SER A 664 60.07 -17.02 -14.78
C SER A 664 58.96 -17.27 -15.81
N SER A 665 59.33 -17.43 -17.09
CA SER A 665 58.37 -17.79 -18.16
C SER A 665 57.72 -19.16 -17.89
N ARG A 666 58.46 -20.17 -17.42
CA ARG A 666 57.90 -21.48 -17.03
C ARG A 666 56.92 -21.34 -15.84
N LYS A 667 57.28 -20.51 -14.84
CA LYS A 667 56.40 -20.25 -13.68
C LYS A 667 55.15 -19.50 -14.11
N LYS A 668 55.24 -18.44 -14.96
CA LYS A 668 54.11 -17.74 -15.53
C LYS A 668 53.19 -18.70 -16.30
N LYS A 669 53.78 -19.54 -17.16
CA LYS A 669 53.01 -20.55 -17.90
C LYS A 669 52.25 -21.50 -16.97
N ALA A 670 52.91 -22.04 -15.96
CA ALA A 670 52.28 -22.96 -15.00
C ALA A 670 51.15 -22.27 -14.22
N ALA A 671 51.33 -21.00 -13.83
CA ALA A 671 50.27 -20.21 -13.17
C ALA A 671 49.09 -19.94 -14.12
N ILE A 672 49.34 -19.59 -15.38
CA ILE A 672 48.31 -19.43 -16.39
C ILE A 672 47.56 -20.75 -16.64
N ASP A 673 48.30 -21.85 -16.83
CA ASP A 673 47.68 -23.18 -17.07
C ASP A 673 46.79 -23.59 -15.88
N LYS A 674 47.22 -23.32 -14.65
CA LYS A 674 46.45 -23.56 -13.42
C LYS A 674 45.21 -22.68 -13.38
N ALA A 675 45.38 -21.36 -13.67
CA ALA A 675 44.28 -20.41 -13.66
C ALA A 675 43.27 -20.64 -14.78
N THR A 676 43.66 -21.29 -15.85
CA THR A 676 42.89 -21.55 -17.07
C THR A 676 42.63 -23.03 -17.34
N ALA A 677 42.64 -23.85 -16.29
CA ALA A 677 42.24 -25.25 -16.42
C ALA A 677 40.84 -25.38 -17.00
N GLY A 678 40.66 -26.08 -18.15
CA GLY A 678 39.41 -26.20 -18.86
C GLY A 678 39.18 -25.19 -20.02
N ILE A 679 40.07 -24.22 -20.21
CA ILE A 679 40.02 -23.29 -21.35
C ILE A 679 40.72 -23.89 -22.59
N SER A 680 40.28 -23.50 -23.78
CA SER A 680 40.88 -23.92 -25.04
C SER A 680 42.37 -23.53 -25.14
N ARG A 681 43.16 -24.33 -25.89
CA ARG A 681 44.56 -24.01 -26.10
C ARG A 681 44.75 -22.62 -26.76
N ALA A 682 43.85 -22.24 -27.67
CA ALA A 682 43.94 -20.96 -28.36
C ALA A 682 43.78 -19.76 -27.42
N GLU A 683 42.87 -19.84 -26.45
CA GLU A 683 42.69 -18.80 -25.44
C GLU A 683 43.85 -18.73 -24.45
N ARG A 684 44.43 -19.87 -24.07
CA ARG A 684 45.63 -19.91 -23.25
C ARG A 684 46.84 -19.29 -23.94
N VAL A 685 47.00 -19.51 -25.24
CA VAL A 685 48.09 -18.91 -26.05
C VAL A 685 47.97 -17.38 -26.02
N ARG A 686 46.77 -16.81 -26.13
CA ARG A 686 46.56 -15.35 -26.00
C ARG A 686 47.05 -14.85 -24.62
N LEU A 687 46.76 -15.56 -23.55
CA LEU A 687 47.23 -15.20 -22.22
C LEU A 687 48.77 -15.29 -22.09
N TYR A 688 49.39 -16.31 -22.71
CA TYR A 688 50.86 -16.40 -22.76
C TYR A 688 51.47 -15.16 -23.45
N GLU A 689 50.91 -14.72 -24.56
CA GLU A 689 51.36 -13.51 -25.26
C GLU A 689 51.17 -12.26 -24.42
N MET A 690 50.01 -12.10 -23.79
CA MET A 690 49.68 -10.92 -22.97
C MET A 690 50.58 -10.80 -21.71
N PHE A 691 50.97 -11.94 -21.11
CA PHE A 691 51.84 -11.95 -19.95
C PHE A 691 53.30 -12.15 -20.29
N ASN A 692 53.69 -11.94 -21.55
CA ASN A 692 55.07 -12.02 -22.03
C ASN A 692 55.76 -13.37 -21.69
N VAL A 693 55.03 -14.47 -21.80
CA VAL A 693 55.59 -15.81 -21.66
C VAL A 693 56.43 -16.12 -22.90
N SER A 694 57.71 -16.51 -22.70
CA SER A 694 58.59 -16.85 -23.81
C SER A 694 57.99 -18.01 -24.65
N ARG A 695 57.97 -17.85 -26.00
CA ARG A 695 57.50 -18.89 -26.96
C ARG A 695 58.23 -20.22 -26.81
N GLN A 696 59.44 -20.20 -26.24
CA GLN A 696 60.23 -21.41 -26.01
C GLN A 696 59.63 -22.33 -24.94
N VAL A 697 58.66 -21.86 -24.14
CA VAL A 697 58.03 -22.64 -23.09
C VAL A 697 56.55 -22.93 -23.31
N TRP A 698 55.97 -22.52 -24.42
CA TRP A 698 54.54 -22.71 -24.76
C TRP A 698 54.10 -24.17 -24.92
#